data_08e9ef23ed50618782b673d9db252e45
#
_entry.id   08e9ef23ed50618782b673d9db252e45
#
_cell.length_a   1.000
_cell.length_b   1.000
_cell.length_c   1.000
_cell.angle_alpha   90.00
_cell.angle_beta   90.00
_cell.angle_gamma   90.00
#
_symmetry.space_group_name_H-M   'P 1'
#
loop_
_entity.id
_entity.type
_entity.pdbx_description
1 polymer ?
#
loop_
_entity_poly.entity_id
_entity_poly.type
_entity_poly.pdbx_seq_one_letter_code
_entity_poly.pdbx_strand_id
1 'polypeptide(L)'
;MTLKELEIGKSAVIRQVGGEGALRQHFLDMGMIPGAEVTVVKLAPMGDPMEVQVHGYELTLRLAEADQIEIEPIGQRSRSHVGVDRARDPDHPGLGESGKYHSKAGEHPLPDGTILTYALVGNQNCGKTTLFNQLTGSKQHVGNFPGVTVDRKSGVIRGYPDTEVTDLPGIYSMSPFSSEEIVSRNFVLQDKPKAIINIVDATNIERNLYLTMQLLEMGIPMVVALNMMDELVGNQGSIDINAMESMLGVPVVPISAAKNEGVDELIRHAIHVAKYQEPPLKQDFCDRDDHGGAVHRCIHAVVHLIEDHAEQAGLPVRFAATKAIEGDPLILEQLALDVNEQEMLEHIVRQMETERGLDRSAAIADMRFDFIERLCEQTVIKPRESRERIRSEKIDRILTGRHTAIPCFIGIMVLVFYLTFNVIGKWLQTLLAMGIDKLSALTDSALTGMGVNPVIHSLVIDGIFTGVGSVLSFLPVIVTLFFFLSLMEDSGYIARVAFVMDKLLRKIGLSGKSIVPMLIGFGCTVPAVMATRTLTSERDRKMTILLTPFMSCTAKLPIYSFFVSVFFPGKGGLIMAGLYLLGILVGILAALLYKDTLFRGEPIPFVMELPNYRLPSIKNVAQLLWEKAKDFLQRAFSVILIATVVVWFLQSFDLHLNMVSDSADSMLAMVAGVLVPLFAPLGLGDWRICTALLSGFMAKESVVATLEVLFGGSIAALLSPLAAASLLVFSLLYTPCIAAVASVRRELGGKWAVGLALWQCLIAWVAAFVTHGIGLLL
;
A
#
# COMPACT_ATOMS: atom_id res chain seq x y z
N MET A 1 -7.95 -26.73 23.20
CA MET A 1 -8.89 -26.09 22.27
C MET A 1 -8.13 -25.05 21.50
N THR A 2 -8.38 -24.90 20.19
CA THR A 2 -7.70 -23.85 19.40
C THR A 2 -8.56 -22.57 19.33
N LEU A 3 -7.94 -21.43 19.04
CA LEU A 3 -8.65 -20.14 18.90
C LEU A 3 -9.72 -20.18 17.80
N LYS A 4 -9.50 -20.97 16.76
CA LYS A 4 -10.47 -21.21 15.67
C LYS A 4 -11.80 -21.80 16.16
N GLU A 5 -11.79 -22.57 17.25
CA GLU A 5 -12.96 -23.26 17.82
C GLU A 5 -13.74 -22.38 18.80
N LEU A 6 -13.21 -21.18 19.14
CA LEU A 6 -13.85 -20.27 20.07
C LEU A 6 -15.04 -19.58 19.40
N GLU A 7 -16.21 -19.60 20.07
CA GLU A 7 -17.43 -18.98 19.57
C GLU A 7 -17.34 -17.44 19.59
N ILE A 8 -18.06 -16.80 18.67
CA ILE A 8 -18.13 -15.33 18.59
C ILE A 8 -18.69 -14.75 19.92
N GLY A 9 -18.00 -13.74 20.44
CA GLY A 9 -18.34 -13.08 21.71
C GLY A 9 -17.83 -13.80 22.96
N LYS A 10 -17.13 -14.93 22.82
CA LYS A 10 -16.49 -15.63 23.93
C LYS A 10 -15.04 -15.19 24.11
N SER A 11 -14.59 -15.21 25.37
CA SER A 11 -13.18 -14.93 25.74
C SER A 11 -12.47 -16.21 26.19
N ALA A 12 -11.16 -16.23 25.96
CA ALA A 12 -10.28 -17.30 26.39
C ALA A 12 -8.90 -16.74 26.74
N VAL A 13 -8.09 -17.46 27.50
CA VAL A 13 -6.67 -17.16 27.71
C VAL A 13 -5.84 -17.96 26.73
N ILE A 14 -4.87 -17.32 26.10
CA ILE A 14 -3.89 -17.97 25.22
C ILE A 14 -2.97 -18.82 26.11
N ARG A 15 -2.85 -20.12 25.79
CA ARG A 15 -1.94 -21.05 26.46
C ARG A 15 -0.62 -21.14 25.72
N GLN A 16 -0.69 -21.25 24.40
CA GLN A 16 0.50 -21.40 23.58
C GLN A 16 0.22 -20.85 22.18
N VAL A 17 1.22 -20.16 21.61
CA VAL A 17 1.23 -19.74 20.21
C VAL A 17 2.13 -20.70 19.45
N GLY A 18 1.53 -21.52 18.60
CA GLY A 18 2.22 -22.47 17.74
C GLY A 18 2.80 -21.82 16.48
N GLY A 19 3.34 -22.66 15.59
CA GLY A 19 4.02 -22.24 14.39
C GLY A 19 5.51 -21.98 14.63
N GLU A 20 6.23 -21.62 13.56
CA GLU A 20 7.68 -21.37 13.59
C GLU A 20 8.05 -20.12 12.76
N GLY A 21 9.24 -19.58 13.01
CA GLY A 21 9.84 -18.50 12.22
C GLY A 21 9.13 -17.16 12.36
N ALA A 22 9.27 -16.32 11.31
CA ALA A 22 8.87 -14.92 11.32
C ALA A 22 7.36 -14.69 11.55
N LEU A 23 6.49 -15.62 11.14
CA LEU A 23 5.05 -15.49 11.35
C LEU A 23 4.69 -15.61 12.83
N ARG A 24 5.25 -16.61 13.52
CA ARG A 24 5.04 -16.77 14.96
C ARG A 24 5.54 -15.56 15.73
N GLN A 25 6.74 -15.07 15.39
CA GLN A 25 7.30 -13.86 16.00
C GLN A 25 6.35 -12.66 15.78
N HIS A 26 5.78 -12.53 14.59
CA HIS A 26 4.83 -11.48 14.29
C HIS A 26 3.56 -11.55 15.17
N PHE A 27 3.02 -12.75 15.46
CA PHE A 27 1.89 -12.89 16.40
C PHE A 27 2.26 -12.45 17.81
N LEU A 28 3.44 -12.83 18.28
CA LEU A 28 3.95 -12.42 19.60
C LEU A 28 4.12 -10.90 19.66
N ASP A 29 4.73 -10.29 18.63
CA ASP A 29 4.91 -8.83 18.51
C ASP A 29 3.54 -8.09 18.44
N MET A 30 2.48 -8.78 18.00
CA MET A 30 1.11 -8.30 17.99
C MET A 30 0.34 -8.62 19.29
N GLY A 31 1.02 -9.00 20.36
CA GLY A 31 0.41 -9.25 21.66
C GLY A 31 -0.36 -10.57 21.81
N MET A 32 -0.26 -11.46 20.86
CA MET A 32 -0.78 -12.83 20.99
C MET A 32 0.23 -13.64 21.82
N ILE A 33 0.30 -13.39 23.11
CA ILE A 33 1.26 -14.02 24.02
C ILE A 33 0.56 -15.00 24.98
N PRO A 34 1.25 -16.03 25.48
CA PRO A 34 0.70 -16.88 26.51
C PRO A 34 0.29 -16.05 27.75
N GLY A 35 -0.90 -16.30 28.29
CA GLY A 35 -1.47 -15.52 29.38
C GLY A 35 -2.41 -14.41 28.95
N ALA A 36 -2.31 -13.88 27.72
CA ALA A 36 -3.18 -12.83 27.23
C ALA A 36 -4.64 -13.30 27.05
N GLU A 37 -5.59 -12.43 27.41
CA GLU A 37 -7.02 -12.66 27.14
C GLU A 37 -7.35 -12.29 25.69
N VAL A 38 -7.95 -13.23 24.96
CA VAL A 38 -8.41 -13.05 23.59
C VAL A 38 -9.91 -13.26 23.49
N THR A 39 -10.61 -12.37 22.76
CA THR A 39 -12.06 -12.46 22.52
C THR A 39 -12.34 -12.48 21.02
N VAL A 40 -13.15 -13.42 20.54
CA VAL A 40 -13.59 -13.44 19.14
C VAL A 40 -14.69 -12.41 18.93
N VAL A 41 -14.42 -11.40 18.09
CA VAL A 41 -15.37 -10.30 17.79
C VAL A 41 -16.35 -10.72 16.69
N LYS A 42 -15.83 -11.12 15.54
CA LYS A 42 -16.64 -11.56 14.39
C LYS A 42 -15.81 -12.38 13.40
N LEU A 43 -16.51 -13.02 12.47
CA LEU A 43 -15.93 -13.65 11.29
C LEU A 43 -16.23 -12.83 10.05
N ALA A 44 -15.33 -12.85 9.06
CA ALA A 44 -15.62 -12.31 7.75
C ALA A 44 -16.88 -12.98 7.13
N PRO A 45 -17.59 -12.32 6.21
CA PRO A 45 -18.85 -12.84 5.64
C PRO A 45 -18.76 -14.27 5.08
N MET A 46 -17.59 -14.65 4.60
CA MET A 46 -17.31 -16.00 4.09
C MET A 46 -16.79 -16.98 5.16
N GLY A 47 -16.78 -16.56 6.43
CA GLY A 47 -16.32 -17.35 7.57
C GLY A 47 -14.82 -17.35 7.80
N ASP A 48 -14.02 -16.60 7.02
CA ASP A 48 -12.56 -16.49 7.13
C ASP A 48 -12.10 -15.20 6.39
N PRO A 49 -11.28 -14.34 6.99
CA PRO A 49 -10.62 -14.42 8.30
C PRO A 49 -11.55 -14.15 9.49
N MET A 50 -11.01 -14.36 10.70
CA MET A 50 -11.64 -13.99 11.97
C MET A 50 -11.05 -12.69 12.51
N GLU A 51 -11.86 -11.93 13.23
CA GLU A 51 -11.45 -10.74 13.97
C GLU A 51 -11.49 -11.05 15.46
N VAL A 52 -10.38 -10.76 16.12
CA VAL A 52 -10.20 -10.99 17.56
C VAL A 52 -9.79 -9.72 18.26
N GLN A 53 -10.12 -9.61 19.54
CA GLN A 53 -9.66 -8.54 20.41
C GLN A 53 -8.64 -9.10 21.39
N VAL A 54 -7.47 -8.43 21.51
CA VAL A 54 -6.41 -8.74 22.48
C VAL A 54 -5.84 -7.40 23.00
N HIS A 55 -5.49 -7.29 24.29
CA HIS A 55 -5.00 -6.06 24.92
C HIS A 55 -5.79 -4.80 24.59
N GLY A 56 -7.11 -4.93 24.32
CA GLY A 56 -8.01 -3.81 24.04
C GLY A 56 -8.10 -3.34 22.58
N TYR A 57 -7.32 -3.88 21.65
CA TYR A 57 -7.38 -3.60 20.21
C TYR A 57 -7.84 -4.82 19.38
N GLU A 58 -8.27 -4.58 18.17
CA GLU A 58 -8.81 -5.60 17.25
C GLU A 58 -7.78 -5.93 16.17
N LEU A 59 -7.60 -7.21 15.91
CA LEU A 59 -6.76 -7.70 14.81
C LEU A 59 -7.46 -8.85 14.07
N THR A 60 -7.08 -9.02 12.82
CA THR A 60 -7.64 -10.09 11.99
C THR A 60 -6.63 -11.21 11.80
N LEU A 61 -7.11 -12.46 11.90
CA LEU A 61 -6.33 -13.68 11.71
C LEU A 61 -7.07 -14.62 10.75
N ARG A 62 -6.33 -15.35 9.93
CA ARG A 62 -6.93 -16.46 9.17
C ARG A 62 -7.26 -17.62 10.09
N LEU A 63 -8.28 -18.39 9.75
CA LEU A 63 -8.63 -19.57 10.55
C LEU A 63 -7.51 -20.61 10.62
N ALA A 64 -6.68 -20.71 9.59
CA ALA A 64 -5.50 -21.59 9.59
C ALA A 64 -4.41 -21.11 10.58
N GLU A 65 -4.29 -19.80 10.80
CA GLU A 65 -3.40 -19.19 11.78
C GLU A 65 -3.97 -19.32 13.19
N ALA A 66 -5.27 -19.07 13.36
CA ALA A 66 -5.98 -19.27 14.62
C ALA A 66 -5.99 -20.73 15.10
N ASP A 67 -5.89 -21.68 14.18
CA ASP A 67 -5.80 -23.11 14.50
C ASP A 67 -4.47 -23.49 15.17
N GLN A 68 -3.44 -22.65 15.06
CA GLN A 68 -2.13 -22.84 15.68
C GLN A 68 -2.05 -22.23 17.08
N ILE A 69 -3.08 -21.50 17.54
CA ILE A 69 -3.10 -20.84 18.84
C ILE A 69 -3.94 -21.65 19.81
N GLU A 70 -3.31 -22.22 20.82
CA GLU A 70 -4.00 -22.97 21.86
C GLU A 70 -4.55 -22.05 22.94
N ILE A 71 -5.81 -22.27 23.31
CA ILE A 71 -6.53 -21.44 24.27
C ILE A 71 -7.23 -22.24 25.34
N GLU A 72 -7.49 -21.60 26.48
CA GLU A 72 -8.33 -22.11 27.57
C GLU A 72 -9.52 -21.15 27.78
N PRO A 73 -10.77 -21.60 27.61
CA PRO A 73 -11.94 -20.75 27.77
C PRO A 73 -12.07 -20.20 29.19
N ILE A 74 -12.34 -18.91 29.31
CA ILE A 74 -12.64 -18.27 30.58
C ILE A 74 -14.17 -18.30 30.78
N GLY A 75 -14.63 -18.88 31.92
CA GLY A 75 -16.01 -18.66 32.34
C GLY A 75 -16.28 -17.18 32.54
N GLN A 76 -17.50 -16.70 32.20
CA GLN A 76 -17.86 -15.28 32.27
C GLN A 76 -17.44 -14.66 33.61
N ARG A 77 -16.30 -13.98 33.65
CA ARG A 77 -15.93 -13.08 34.73
C ARG A 77 -16.49 -11.71 34.36
N SER A 78 -17.36 -11.21 35.20
CA SER A 78 -17.79 -9.82 35.18
C SER A 78 -16.55 -8.92 35.29
N ARG A 79 -16.24 -8.16 34.25
CA ARG A 79 -15.17 -7.13 34.28
C ARG A 79 -15.56 -6.09 35.31
N SER A 80 -14.93 -6.14 36.47
CA SER A 80 -14.92 -5.00 37.40
C SER A 80 -13.87 -3.99 36.92
N HIS A 81 -14.29 -3.04 36.09
CA HIS A 81 -13.46 -1.87 35.83
C HIS A 81 -13.36 -1.05 37.14
N VAL A 82 -12.22 -1.12 37.78
CA VAL A 82 -11.89 -0.16 38.84
C VAL A 82 -11.64 1.18 38.14
N GLY A 83 -12.65 2.03 38.14
CA GLY A 83 -12.55 3.36 37.58
C GLY A 83 -11.72 4.25 38.49
N VAL A 84 -10.56 4.69 38.02
CA VAL A 84 -9.84 5.83 38.62
C VAL A 84 -10.52 7.10 38.11
N ASP A 85 -11.29 7.73 38.97
CA ASP A 85 -12.25 8.82 38.64
C ASP A 85 -11.60 10.22 38.65
N ARG A 86 -10.35 10.38 38.25
CA ARG A 86 -9.74 11.72 38.15
C ARG A 86 -9.25 11.97 36.72
N ALA A 87 -9.93 12.93 36.07
CA ALA A 87 -9.40 13.55 34.86
C ALA A 87 -8.02 14.16 35.18
N ARG A 88 -7.00 13.78 34.44
CA ARG A 88 -5.65 14.32 34.53
C ARG A 88 -5.46 15.30 33.37
N ASP A 89 -4.70 16.37 33.64
CA ASP A 89 -4.38 17.34 32.61
C ASP A 89 -3.43 16.69 31.57
N PRO A 90 -3.81 16.64 30.28
CA PRO A 90 -2.95 16.09 29.23
C PRO A 90 -1.87 17.07 28.77
N ASP A 91 -1.80 18.29 29.33
CA ASP A 91 -0.85 19.29 28.90
C ASP A 91 0.60 18.92 29.30
N HIS A 92 1.52 19.13 28.35
CA HIS A 92 2.94 18.93 28.57
C HIS A 92 3.55 20.15 29.29
N PRO A 93 4.37 19.94 30.32
CA PRO A 93 4.92 21.05 31.13
C PRO A 93 5.96 21.93 30.41
N GLY A 94 6.40 21.55 29.21
CA GLY A 94 7.36 22.31 28.40
C GLY A 94 8.84 21.98 28.64
N LEU A 95 9.73 22.54 27.81
CA LEU A 95 11.18 22.33 27.85
C LEU A 95 11.86 22.86 29.13
N GLY A 96 11.17 23.67 29.93
CA GLY A 96 11.75 24.37 31.09
C GLY A 96 11.75 23.59 32.40
N GLU A 97 11.28 22.37 32.45
CA GLU A 97 11.22 21.58 33.65
C GLU A 97 12.59 21.03 34.07
N SER A 98 13.42 21.94 34.53
CA SER A 98 14.53 21.69 35.45
C SER A 98 15.27 20.35 35.30
N GLY A 99 15.72 20.00 34.10
CA GLY A 99 16.67 18.92 33.89
C GLY A 99 16.19 17.51 34.22
N LYS A 100 14.91 17.27 34.33
CA LYS A 100 14.37 15.94 34.63
C LYS A 100 14.51 14.97 33.43
N TYR A 101 14.39 15.50 32.22
CA TYR A 101 14.52 14.77 30.95
C TYR A 101 15.64 15.30 30.06
N HIS A 102 16.14 16.51 30.34
CA HIS A 102 17.25 17.18 29.67
C HIS A 102 18.36 17.44 30.67
N SER A 103 19.19 16.43 30.96
CA SER A 103 20.27 16.52 31.89
C SER A 103 21.42 17.39 31.34
N LYS A 104 21.71 18.53 31.95
CA LYS A 104 22.84 19.40 31.58
C LYS A 104 24.22 18.83 31.87
N ALA A 105 24.31 17.78 32.68
CA ALA A 105 25.60 17.24 33.17
C ALA A 105 26.44 16.48 32.14
N GLY A 106 25.87 16.20 30.94
CA GLY A 106 26.54 15.50 29.86
C GLY A 106 26.35 16.18 28.49
N GLU A 107 26.09 17.50 28.46
CA GLU A 107 25.85 18.23 27.22
C GLU A 107 27.09 18.23 26.31
N HIS A 108 27.04 17.47 25.22
CA HIS A 108 27.98 17.53 24.12
C HIS A 108 27.22 17.94 22.85
N PRO A 109 26.89 19.24 22.72
CA PRO A 109 26.09 19.68 21.57
C PRO A 109 26.86 19.43 20.27
N LEU A 110 26.16 18.96 19.25
CA LEU A 110 26.71 18.85 17.92
C LEU A 110 27.15 20.24 17.40
N PRO A 111 28.22 20.32 16.59
CA PRO A 111 28.70 21.58 16.02
C PRO A 111 27.60 22.33 15.31
N ASP A 112 27.57 23.65 15.42
CA ASP A 112 26.62 24.50 14.69
C ASP A 112 26.78 24.31 13.16
N GLY A 113 25.64 24.17 12.45
CA GLY A 113 25.62 23.85 11.03
C GLY A 113 25.60 22.35 10.70
N THR A 114 25.63 21.47 11.72
CA THR A 114 25.41 20.04 11.50
C THR A 114 23.96 19.80 11.09
N ILE A 115 23.74 19.08 9.99
CA ILE A 115 22.40 18.68 9.56
C ILE A 115 21.83 17.65 10.55
N LEU A 116 20.74 18.01 11.21
CA LEU A 116 20.02 17.14 12.13
C LEU A 116 19.10 16.23 11.36
N THR A 117 19.43 14.94 11.28
CA THR A 117 18.65 13.92 10.57
C THR A 117 17.68 13.21 11.51
N TYR A 118 16.42 13.10 11.10
CA TYR A 118 15.36 12.46 11.88
C TYR A 118 14.74 11.29 11.12
N ALA A 119 14.51 10.19 11.84
CA ALA A 119 13.63 9.12 11.40
C ALA A 119 12.22 9.32 12.01
N LEU A 120 11.22 9.42 11.17
CA LEU A 120 9.82 9.44 11.59
C LEU A 120 9.29 8.01 11.61
N VAL A 121 9.08 7.46 12.81
CA VAL A 121 8.74 6.04 13.02
C VAL A 121 7.38 5.93 13.72
N GLY A 122 6.63 4.90 13.44
CA GLY A 122 5.36 4.62 14.13
C GLY A 122 4.54 3.57 13.40
N ASN A 123 3.48 3.09 14.04
CA ASN A 123 2.61 2.07 13.52
C ASN A 123 1.83 2.55 12.26
N GLN A 124 1.22 1.61 11.55
CA GLN A 124 0.28 1.96 10.50
C GLN A 124 -0.90 2.72 11.12
N ASN A 125 -1.42 3.71 10.41
CA ASN A 125 -2.56 4.55 10.82
C ASN A 125 -2.37 5.45 12.07
N CYS A 126 -1.18 5.54 12.66
CA CYS A 126 -0.91 6.44 13.79
C CYS A 126 -0.86 7.95 13.42
N GLY A 127 -1.03 8.31 12.14
CA GLY A 127 -1.00 9.70 11.66
C GLY A 127 0.37 10.19 11.18
N LYS A 128 1.31 9.29 10.90
CA LYS A 128 2.69 9.57 10.49
C LYS A 128 2.79 10.49 9.27
N THR A 129 2.14 10.14 8.18
CA THR A 129 2.15 10.95 6.95
C THR A 129 1.50 12.32 7.16
N THR A 130 0.48 12.43 8.02
CA THR A 130 -0.14 13.70 8.38
C THR A 130 0.86 14.60 9.10
N LEU A 131 1.57 14.06 10.10
CA LEU A 131 2.61 14.80 10.81
C LEU A 131 3.77 15.17 9.88
N PHE A 132 4.24 14.26 9.04
CA PHE A 132 5.30 14.55 8.05
C PHE A 132 4.94 15.73 7.15
N ASN A 133 3.68 15.78 6.67
CA ASN A 133 3.19 16.89 5.85
C ASN A 133 3.09 18.23 6.64
N GLN A 134 2.79 18.17 7.93
CA GLN A 134 2.80 19.37 8.79
C GLN A 134 4.24 19.86 9.02
N LEU A 135 5.18 18.96 9.27
CA LEU A 135 6.58 19.29 9.49
C LEU A 135 7.25 19.88 8.25
N THR A 136 7.06 19.26 7.06
CA THR A 136 7.84 19.58 5.84
C THR A 136 7.10 20.46 4.85
N GLY A 137 5.80 20.42 4.81
CA GLY A 137 4.97 21.13 3.84
C GLY A 137 5.16 20.63 2.40
N SER A 138 5.32 21.57 1.45
CA SER A 138 5.47 21.25 0.03
C SER A 138 6.91 20.91 -0.41
N LYS A 139 7.90 21.06 0.46
CA LYS A 139 9.31 20.81 0.16
C LYS A 139 9.69 19.38 0.53
N GLN A 140 9.24 18.42 -0.26
CA GLN A 140 9.50 16.99 -0.05
C GLN A 140 10.27 16.40 -1.23
N HIS A 141 11.19 15.49 -0.94
CA HIS A 141 11.85 14.65 -1.94
C HIS A 141 11.25 13.24 -1.87
N VAL A 142 10.76 12.76 -3.01
CA VAL A 142 10.19 11.40 -3.12
C VAL A 142 11.13 10.56 -3.97
N GLY A 143 11.54 9.43 -3.43
CA GLY A 143 12.38 8.44 -4.09
C GLY A 143 12.03 7.04 -3.58
N ASN A 144 12.86 6.05 -3.85
CA ASN A 144 12.74 4.72 -3.26
C ASN A 144 13.92 4.49 -2.31
N PHE A 145 13.71 3.67 -1.28
CA PHE A 145 14.83 3.17 -0.49
C PHE A 145 15.76 2.30 -1.35
N PRO A 146 17.08 2.32 -1.11
CA PRO A 146 18.03 1.55 -1.91
C PRO A 146 17.69 0.05 -1.96
N GLY A 147 17.67 -0.53 -3.15
CA GLY A 147 17.47 -1.98 -3.37
C GLY A 147 16.04 -2.49 -3.22
N VAL A 148 15.08 -1.65 -2.87
CA VAL A 148 13.67 -2.03 -2.67
C VAL A 148 12.72 -1.04 -3.34
N THR A 149 11.47 -1.46 -3.52
CA THR A 149 10.43 -0.65 -4.16
C THR A 149 9.55 0.12 -3.16
N VAL A 150 10.05 0.31 -1.95
CA VAL A 150 9.39 1.09 -0.89
C VAL A 150 9.71 2.56 -1.10
N ASP A 151 8.68 3.41 -1.10
CA ASP A 151 8.84 4.85 -1.29
C ASP A 151 9.55 5.48 -0.09
N ARG A 152 10.60 6.28 -0.38
CA ARG A 152 11.29 7.13 0.59
C ARG A 152 10.81 8.56 0.42
N LYS A 153 10.31 9.17 1.49
CA LYS A 153 9.97 10.57 1.53
C LYS A 153 10.85 11.27 2.54
N SER A 154 11.58 12.28 2.12
CA SER A 154 12.35 13.12 3.04
C SER A 154 12.10 14.60 2.78
N GLY A 155 12.31 15.44 3.77
CA GLY A 155 12.10 16.86 3.66
C GLY A 155 12.68 17.63 4.84
N VAL A 156 12.79 18.94 4.66
CA VAL A 156 13.30 19.88 5.66
C VAL A 156 12.15 20.36 6.55
N ILE A 157 12.36 20.41 7.86
CA ILE A 157 11.37 20.96 8.80
C ILE A 157 11.21 22.46 8.55
N ARG A 158 9.97 22.93 8.49
CA ARG A 158 9.67 24.34 8.25
C ARG A 158 10.29 25.24 9.33
N GLY A 159 11.00 26.27 8.90
CA GLY A 159 11.67 27.20 9.80
C GLY A 159 13.05 26.74 10.29
N TYR A 160 13.47 25.50 9.99
CA TYR A 160 14.74 24.93 10.44
C TYR A 160 15.50 24.31 9.24
N PRO A 161 16.28 25.11 8.50
CA PRO A 161 16.94 24.66 7.27
C PRO A 161 17.99 23.56 7.48
N ASP A 162 18.59 23.48 8.68
CA ASP A 162 19.63 22.50 9.01
C ASP A 162 19.02 21.18 9.53
N THR A 163 17.83 20.81 9.05
CA THR A 163 17.13 19.60 9.46
C THR A 163 16.71 18.78 8.24
N GLU A 164 16.73 17.46 8.37
CA GLU A 164 16.16 16.53 7.40
C GLU A 164 15.35 15.45 8.12
N VAL A 165 14.07 15.35 7.79
CA VAL A 165 13.17 14.33 8.31
C VAL A 165 12.86 13.32 7.22
N THR A 166 13.01 12.02 7.51
CA THR A 166 12.65 10.92 6.61
C THR A 166 11.44 10.18 7.17
N ASP A 167 10.36 10.10 6.36
CA ASP A 167 9.16 9.31 6.68
C ASP A 167 9.44 7.83 6.41
N LEU A 168 9.46 7.00 7.46
CA LEU A 168 9.63 5.56 7.33
C LEU A 168 8.28 4.87 7.14
N PRO A 169 8.24 3.70 6.50
CA PRO A 169 7.03 2.89 6.42
C PRO A 169 6.41 2.64 7.80
N GLY A 170 5.09 2.46 7.83
CA GLY A 170 4.39 2.08 9.06
C GLY A 170 4.68 0.64 9.44
N ILE A 171 5.28 0.43 10.61
CA ILE A 171 5.69 -0.87 11.10
C ILE A 171 5.13 -1.12 12.49
N TYR A 172 5.02 -2.39 12.86
CA TYR A 172 4.55 -2.79 14.19
C TYR A 172 5.68 -3.23 15.11
N SER A 173 6.76 -3.72 14.52
CA SER A 173 7.96 -4.14 15.26
C SER A 173 9.21 -3.97 14.39
N MET A 174 10.38 -4.11 15.02
CA MET A 174 11.68 -4.15 14.34
C MET A 174 12.08 -5.59 13.93
N SER A 175 11.15 -6.54 13.94
CA SER A 175 11.39 -7.90 13.49
C SER A 175 11.30 -7.98 11.96
N PRO A 176 12.13 -8.80 11.27
CA PRO A 176 12.22 -8.83 9.82
C PRO A 176 11.09 -9.68 9.18
N PHE A 177 9.85 -9.26 9.33
CA PHE A 177 8.70 -9.97 8.79
C PHE A 177 8.28 -9.47 7.39
N SER A 178 8.24 -8.15 7.20
CA SER A 178 7.88 -7.52 5.93
C SER A 178 9.04 -6.72 5.34
N SER A 179 8.99 -6.40 4.04
CA SER A 179 9.98 -5.50 3.41
C SER A 179 9.99 -4.10 4.04
N GLU A 180 8.85 -3.64 4.53
CA GLU A 180 8.70 -2.35 5.21
C GLU A 180 9.44 -2.32 6.55
N GLU A 181 9.33 -3.40 7.34
CA GLU A 181 10.05 -3.56 8.61
C GLU A 181 11.55 -3.68 8.41
N ILE A 182 11.99 -4.46 7.39
CA ILE A 182 13.41 -4.58 7.04
C ILE A 182 13.99 -3.21 6.62
N VAL A 183 13.27 -2.44 5.81
CA VAL A 183 13.69 -1.10 5.36
C VAL A 183 13.81 -0.14 6.53
N SER A 184 12.79 -0.07 7.39
CA SER A 184 12.77 0.81 8.56
C SER A 184 13.89 0.46 9.54
N ARG A 185 14.09 -0.84 9.81
CA ARG A 185 15.17 -1.34 10.65
C ARG A 185 16.54 -0.97 10.09
N ASN A 186 16.78 -1.25 8.80
CA ASN A 186 18.06 -0.96 8.15
C ASN A 186 18.36 0.55 8.16
N PHE A 187 17.35 1.40 7.90
CA PHE A 187 17.52 2.85 7.99
C PHE A 187 17.98 3.30 9.39
N VAL A 188 17.32 2.79 10.44
CA VAL A 188 17.66 3.17 11.81
C VAL A 188 19.05 2.67 12.21
N LEU A 189 19.41 1.43 11.83
CA LEU A 189 20.70 0.81 12.23
C LEU A 189 21.89 1.27 11.38
N GLN A 190 21.69 1.48 10.06
CA GLN A 190 22.79 1.77 9.13
C GLN A 190 22.95 3.27 8.87
N ASP A 191 21.85 4.00 8.56
CA ASP A 191 21.89 5.44 8.30
C ASP A 191 22.06 6.26 9.60
N LYS A 192 21.79 5.66 10.76
CA LYS A 192 21.99 6.22 12.12
C LYS A 192 21.51 7.66 12.24
N PRO A 193 20.17 7.90 12.16
CA PRO A 193 19.62 9.24 12.30
C PRO A 193 20.04 9.87 13.64
N LYS A 194 20.17 11.19 13.68
CA LYS A 194 20.58 11.92 14.89
C LYS A 194 19.52 11.87 15.99
N ALA A 195 18.23 11.71 15.59
CA ALA A 195 17.17 11.41 16.54
C ALA A 195 16.00 10.70 15.84
N ILE A 196 15.15 10.07 16.65
CA ILE A 196 13.90 9.44 16.22
C ILE A 196 12.73 10.27 16.72
N ILE A 197 11.76 10.55 15.84
CA ILE A 197 10.43 11.03 16.22
C ILE A 197 9.48 9.84 16.12
N ASN A 198 9.14 9.25 17.27
CA ASN A 198 8.26 8.10 17.36
C ASN A 198 6.82 8.56 17.55
N ILE A 199 5.93 8.23 16.60
CA ILE A 199 4.51 8.59 16.67
C ILE A 199 3.72 7.44 17.25
N VAL A 200 3.02 7.74 18.33
CA VAL A 200 2.16 6.82 19.09
C VAL A 200 0.71 7.29 18.99
N ASP A 201 -0.20 6.41 18.60
CA ASP A 201 -1.64 6.67 18.61
C ASP A 201 -2.17 6.54 20.05
N ALA A 202 -2.60 7.66 20.65
CA ALA A 202 -3.12 7.71 22.02
C ALA A 202 -4.43 6.90 22.20
N THR A 203 -5.15 6.62 21.11
CA THR A 203 -6.40 5.84 21.17
C THR A 203 -6.17 4.32 21.19
N ASN A 204 -4.96 3.88 20.76
CA ASN A 204 -4.51 2.48 20.73
C ASN A 204 -3.09 2.36 21.32
N ILE A 205 -2.89 2.93 22.49
CA ILE A 205 -1.57 3.22 23.04
C ILE A 205 -0.76 1.96 23.32
N GLU A 206 -1.36 0.91 23.92
CA GLU A 206 -0.65 -0.31 24.31
C GLU A 206 0.04 -0.97 23.12
N ARG A 207 -0.64 -1.03 22.00
CA ARG A 207 -0.11 -1.60 20.79
C ARG A 207 1.04 -0.79 20.20
N ASN A 208 0.89 0.53 20.21
CA ASN A 208 1.90 1.43 19.65
C ASN A 208 3.17 1.46 20.49
N LEU A 209 3.05 1.29 21.79
CA LEU A 209 4.18 1.27 22.72
C LEU A 209 5.09 0.06 22.53
N TYR A 210 4.64 -1.05 21.95
CA TYR A 210 5.50 -2.20 21.68
C TYR A 210 6.68 -1.84 20.76
N LEU A 211 6.41 -1.11 19.68
CA LEU A 211 7.45 -0.57 18.81
C LEU A 211 8.33 0.45 19.56
N THR A 212 7.72 1.32 20.39
CA THR A 212 8.43 2.29 21.21
C THR A 212 9.46 1.62 22.10
N MET A 213 9.12 0.50 22.75
CA MET A 213 10.04 -0.27 23.58
C MET A 213 11.28 -0.74 22.80
N GLN A 214 11.07 -1.27 21.60
CA GLN A 214 12.19 -1.72 20.76
C GLN A 214 13.07 -0.56 20.28
N LEU A 215 12.49 0.62 20.03
CA LEU A 215 13.26 1.82 19.68
C LEU A 215 14.07 2.34 20.87
N LEU A 216 13.53 2.28 22.08
CA LEU A 216 14.24 2.65 23.30
C LEU A 216 15.45 1.73 23.57
N GLU A 217 15.32 0.43 23.30
CA GLU A 217 16.42 -0.55 23.40
C GLU A 217 17.60 -0.21 22.46
N MET A 218 17.35 0.55 21.38
CA MET A 218 18.39 1.00 20.45
C MET A 218 19.28 2.14 21.02
N GLY A 219 18.84 2.83 22.06
CA GLY A 219 19.60 3.90 22.69
C GLY A 219 19.79 5.15 21.81
N ILE A 220 19.09 5.29 20.72
CA ILE A 220 19.12 6.46 19.83
C ILE A 220 18.31 7.59 20.48
N PRO A 221 18.78 8.87 20.44
CA PRO A 221 18.00 10.01 20.88
C PRO A 221 16.57 9.99 20.31
N MET A 222 15.55 10.14 21.16
CA MET A 222 14.16 9.95 20.73
C MET A 222 13.20 10.88 21.44
N VAL A 223 12.15 11.29 20.71
CA VAL A 223 10.97 11.98 21.26
C VAL A 223 9.72 11.19 20.87
N VAL A 224 8.81 10.99 21.82
CA VAL A 224 7.50 10.36 21.56
C VAL A 224 6.48 11.44 21.26
N ALA A 225 5.91 11.40 20.06
CA ALA A 225 4.79 12.23 19.63
C ALA A 225 3.47 11.47 19.88
N LEU A 226 2.78 11.80 20.97
CA LEU A 226 1.52 11.16 21.35
C LEU A 226 0.38 11.80 20.56
N ASN A 227 0.01 11.20 19.46
CA ASN A 227 -0.94 11.74 18.48
C ASN A 227 -2.40 11.34 18.79
N MET A 228 -3.35 12.02 18.17
CA MET A 228 -4.79 11.84 18.34
C MET A 228 -5.31 12.16 19.76
N MET A 229 -4.61 13.05 20.45
CA MET A 229 -5.02 13.50 21.77
C MET A 229 -6.40 14.18 21.76
N ASP A 230 -6.75 14.84 20.66
CA ASP A 230 -8.08 15.43 20.48
C ASP A 230 -9.22 14.38 20.43
N GLU A 231 -8.95 13.18 19.90
CA GLU A 231 -9.92 12.07 19.94
C GLU A 231 -10.01 11.47 21.33
N LEU A 232 -8.87 11.24 21.99
CA LEU A 232 -8.84 10.71 23.35
C LEU A 232 -9.58 11.60 24.34
N VAL A 233 -9.24 12.90 24.38
CA VAL A 233 -9.86 13.89 25.27
C VAL A 233 -11.34 14.10 24.92
N GLY A 234 -11.68 14.12 23.62
CA GLY A 234 -13.06 14.20 23.15
C GLY A 234 -13.94 13.04 23.63
N ASN A 235 -13.36 11.89 23.92
CA ASN A 235 -14.01 10.69 24.47
C ASN A 235 -13.85 10.57 26.01
N GLN A 236 -13.44 11.64 26.70
CA GLN A 236 -13.24 11.69 28.16
C GLN A 236 -12.09 10.79 28.68
N GLY A 237 -11.15 10.43 27.81
CA GLY A 237 -9.88 9.84 28.21
C GLY A 237 -8.86 10.90 28.59
N SER A 238 -7.84 10.52 29.34
CA SER A 238 -6.71 11.39 29.66
C SER A 238 -5.44 10.57 29.87
N ILE A 239 -4.27 11.21 29.69
CA ILE A 239 -2.95 10.61 29.90
C ILE A 239 -2.14 11.52 30.80
N ASP A 240 -1.51 10.93 31.81
CA ASP A 240 -0.54 11.63 32.66
C ASP A 240 0.82 11.64 31.92
N ILE A 241 1.08 12.75 31.20
CA ILE A 241 2.28 12.91 30.39
C ILE A 241 3.54 12.83 31.23
N ASN A 242 3.58 13.50 32.38
CA ASN A 242 4.75 13.53 33.28
C ASN A 242 5.10 12.14 33.81
N ALA A 243 4.08 11.39 34.23
CA ALA A 243 4.30 10.02 34.71
C ALA A 243 4.79 9.12 33.55
N MET A 244 4.23 9.28 32.36
CA MET A 244 4.64 8.52 31.18
C MET A 244 6.08 8.82 30.78
N GLU A 245 6.49 10.09 30.71
CA GLU A 245 7.88 10.49 30.46
C GLU A 245 8.84 9.89 31.50
N SER A 246 8.46 9.96 32.77
CA SER A 246 9.27 9.38 33.87
C SER A 246 9.44 7.87 33.72
N MET A 247 8.42 7.18 33.24
CA MET A 247 8.49 5.73 33.04
C MET A 247 9.21 5.32 31.76
N LEU A 248 9.04 6.07 30.66
CA LEU A 248 9.73 5.79 29.39
C LEU A 248 11.17 6.34 29.35
N GLY A 249 11.44 7.41 30.11
CA GLY A 249 12.77 8.05 30.14
C GLY A 249 13.10 8.86 28.89
N VAL A 250 12.07 9.35 28.16
CA VAL A 250 12.18 10.21 26.98
C VAL A 250 11.07 11.24 26.99
N PRO A 251 11.23 12.40 26.33
CA PRO A 251 10.16 13.39 26.21
C PRO A 251 8.94 12.82 25.48
N VAL A 252 7.74 13.09 26.01
CA VAL A 252 6.45 12.69 25.44
C VAL A 252 5.61 13.95 25.19
N VAL A 253 5.37 14.27 23.93
CA VAL A 253 4.66 15.49 23.54
C VAL A 253 3.28 15.15 23.00
N PRO A 254 2.21 15.62 23.66
CA PRO A 254 0.84 15.43 23.19
C PRO A 254 0.57 16.29 21.95
N ILE A 255 0.08 15.67 20.88
CA ILE A 255 -0.20 16.36 19.63
C ILE A 255 -1.54 15.95 19.02
N SER A 256 -2.05 16.81 18.14
CA SER A 256 -3.04 16.46 17.12
C SER A 256 -2.49 16.87 15.76
N ALA A 257 -1.91 15.93 15.04
CA ALA A 257 -1.34 16.19 13.71
C ALA A 257 -2.40 16.67 12.70
N ALA A 258 -3.66 16.20 12.85
CA ALA A 258 -4.77 16.61 12.00
C ALA A 258 -5.14 18.09 12.19
N LYS A 259 -5.09 18.60 13.42
CA LYS A 259 -5.40 19.99 13.79
C LYS A 259 -4.17 20.88 13.83
N ASN A 260 -2.97 20.31 13.72
CA ASN A 260 -1.69 21.01 13.90
C ASN A 260 -1.50 21.61 15.31
N GLU A 261 -1.99 20.90 16.33
CA GLU A 261 -1.84 21.25 17.73
C GLU A 261 -0.64 20.51 18.33
N GLY A 262 0.18 21.17 19.17
CA GLY A 262 1.36 20.60 19.82
C GLY A 262 2.59 20.35 18.91
N VAL A 263 2.47 20.58 17.60
CA VAL A 263 3.54 20.27 16.63
C VAL A 263 4.77 21.15 16.82
N ASP A 264 4.59 22.44 17.15
CA ASP A 264 5.71 23.36 17.41
C ASP A 264 6.48 22.97 18.67
N GLU A 265 5.79 22.44 19.71
CA GLU A 265 6.38 21.89 20.91
C GLU A 265 7.21 20.64 20.57
N LEU A 266 6.64 19.72 19.81
CA LEU A 266 7.33 18.53 19.32
C LEU A 266 8.63 18.88 18.58
N ILE A 267 8.60 19.88 17.71
CA ILE A 267 9.78 20.32 16.95
C ILE A 267 10.87 20.82 17.90
N ARG A 268 10.52 21.62 18.93
CA ARG A 268 11.49 22.15 19.91
C ARG A 268 12.17 21.01 20.67
N HIS A 269 11.41 20.03 21.15
CA HIS A 269 11.96 18.84 21.82
C HIS A 269 12.82 18.00 20.89
N ALA A 270 12.37 17.74 19.65
CA ALA A 270 13.13 16.98 18.68
C ALA A 270 14.48 17.63 18.35
N ILE A 271 14.50 18.96 18.16
CA ILE A 271 15.75 19.71 17.89
C ILE A 271 16.68 19.65 19.10
N HIS A 272 16.14 19.83 20.31
CA HIS A 272 16.94 19.77 21.55
C HIS A 272 17.60 18.40 21.70
N VAL A 273 16.81 17.33 21.68
CA VAL A 273 17.30 15.95 21.86
C VAL A 273 18.33 15.58 20.78
N ALA A 274 18.09 15.98 19.51
CA ALA A 274 19.03 15.73 18.42
C ALA A 274 20.32 16.54 18.53
N LYS A 275 20.22 17.83 18.92
CA LYS A 275 21.39 18.71 19.04
C LYS A 275 22.32 18.27 20.17
N TYR A 276 21.75 17.86 21.30
CA TYR A 276 22.51 17.45 22.49
C TYR A 276 22.78 15.94 22.54
N GLN A 277 22.31 15.16 21.55
CA GLN A 277 22.48 13.71 21.45
C GLN A 277 22.08 12.98 22.75
N GLU A 278 20.92 13.33 23.29
CA GLU A 278 20.42 12.79 24.57
C GLU A 278 19.84 11.38 24.36
N PRO A 279 20.51 10.31 24.88
CA PRO A 279 19.97 8.96 24.78
C PRO A 279 18.78 8.77 25.73
N PRO A 280 17.92 7.80 25.48
CA PRO A 280 16.87 7.41 26.42
C PRO A 280 17.47 7.07 27.81
N LEU A 281 16.86 7.64 28.86
CA LEU A 281 17.31 7.39 30.25
C LEU A 281 17.04 5.96 30.71
N LYS A 282 16.08 5.27 30.06
CA LYS A 282 15.71 3.90 30.35
C LYS A 282 15.79 3.05 29.09
N GLN A 283 16.49 1.94 29.21
CA GLN A 283 16.59 0.91 28.16
C GLN A 283 16.28 -0.47 28.72
N ASP A 284 16.24 -0.63 30.03
CA ASP A 284 15.91 -1.87 30.72
C ASP A 284 14.50 -1.81 31.29
N PHE A 285 13.66 -2.69 30.81
CA PHE A 285 12.24 -2.78 31.13
C PHE A 285 11.87 -4.06 31.90
N CYS A 286 12.90 -4.85 32.22
CA CYS A 286 12.74 -6.12 32.95
C CYS A 286 12.27 -5.88 34.38
N ASP A 287 11.35 -6.72 34.83
CA ASP A 287 11.02 -6.84 36.23
C ASP A 287 12.04 -7.78 36.90
N ARG A 288 12.70 -7.29 37.94
CA ARG A 288 13.71 -8.06 38.69
C ARG A 288 13.09 -9.11 39.61
N ASP A 289 11.83 -8.93 39.94
CA ASP A 289 11.11 -9.82 40.86
C ASP A 289 10.29 -10.88 40.12
N ASP A 290 10.01 -10.66 38.82
CA ASP A 290 9.28 -11.61 38.01
C ASP A 290 10.05 -12.92 37.79
N HIS A 291 9.51 -14.03 38.29
CA HIS A 291 10.13 -15.37 38.26
C HIS A 291 11.61 -15.34 38.69
N GLY A 292 11.89 -14.58 39.79
CA GLY A 292 13.23 -14.40 40.32
C GLY A 292 14.17 -13.65 39.37
N GLY A 293 13.64 -12.88 38.40
CA GLY A 293 14.41 -12.11 37.42
C GLY A 293 15.05 -12.95 36.32
N ALA A 294 14.41 -14.04 35.91
CA ALA A 294 14.96 -14.95 34.90
C ALA A 294 15.28 -14.25 33.57
N VAL A 295 14.35 -13.44 33.04
CA VAL A 295 14.52 -12.68 31.79
C VAL A 295 15.59 -11.60 31.97
N HIS A 296 15.59 -10.90 33.10
CA HIS A 296 16.59 -9.87 33.42
C HIS A 296 18.01 -10.45 33.42
N ARG A 297 18.23 -11.58 34.15
CA ARG A 297 19.54 -12.25 34.18
C ARG A 297 19.98 -12.73 32.80
N CYS A 298 19.05 -13.30 32.01
CA CYS A 298 19.34 -13.75 30.66
C CYS A 298 19.83 -12.61 29.80
N ILE A 299 19.08 -11.51 29.72
CA ILE A 299 19.44 -10.37 28.87
C ILE A 299 20.79 -9.77 29.32
N HIS A 300 21.04 -9.61 30.65
CA HIS A 300 22.33 -9.10 31.13
C HIS A 300 23.48 -10.05 30.81
N ALA A 301 23.32 -11.35 30.97
CA ALA A 301 24.35 -12.31 30.60
C ALA A 301 24.67 -12.28 29.10
N VAL A 302 23.63 -12.19 28.25
CA VAL A 302 23.83 -12.09 26.82
C VAL A 302 24.45 -10.75 26.40
N VAL A 303 24.07 -9.63 27.04
CA VAL A 303 24.74 -8.32 26.83
C VAL A 303 26.24 -8.44 27.03
N HIS A 304 26.69 -9.00 28.15
CA HIS A 304 28.12 -9.19 28.40
C HIS A 304 28.79 -10.16 27.43
N LEU A 305 28.06 -11.17 26.97
CA LEU A 305 28.60 -12.14 25.98
C LEU A 305 28.85 -11.51 24.61
N ILE A 306 28.00 -10.57 24.18
CA ILE A 306 28.03 -10.04 22.81
C ILE A 306 28.53 -8.60 22.69
N GLU A 307 28.90 -7.95 23.80
CA GLU A 307 29.25 -6.53 23.84
C GLU A 307 30.31 -6.16 22.80
N ASP A 308 31.45 -6.88 22.80
CA ASP A 308 32.55 -6.65 21.86
C ASP A 308 32.13 -6.87 20.39
N HIS A 309 31.32 -7.90 20.14
CA HIS A 309 30.81 -8.22 18.79
C HIS A 309 29.83 -7.16 18.30
N ALA A 310 28.93 -6.70 19.19
CA ALA A 310 27.95 -5.68 18.85
C ALA A 310 28.61 -4.32 18.57
N GLU A 311 29.65 -3.95 19.35
CA GLU A 311 30.44 -2.74 19.11
C GLU A 311 31.18 -2.81 17.77
N GLN A 312 31.82 -3.93 17.45
CA GLN A 312 32.49 -4.15 16.16
C GLN A 312 31.52 -4.08 14.98
N ALA A 313 30.31 -4.65 15.13
CA ALA A 313 29.25 -4.59 14.13
C ALA A 313 28.54 -3.21 14.09
N GLY A 314 28.82 -2.32 15.05
CA GLY A 314 28.18 -1.03 15.19
C GLY A 314 26.69 -1.11 15.54
N LEU A 315 26.28 -2.18 16.21
CA LEU A 315 24.92 -2.44 16.66
C LEU A 315 24.70 -1.95 18.10
N PRO A 316 23.49 -1.43 18.44
CA PRO A 316 23.13 -1.14 19.81
C PRO A 316 23.10 -2.44 20.65
N VAL A 317 23.95 -2.52 21.69
CA VAL A 317 24.21 -3.78 22.44
C VAL A 317 22.92 -4.38 23.01
N ARG A 318 22.08 -3.56 23.65
CA ARG A 318 20.83 -4.02 24.28
C ARG A 318 19.85 -4.57 23.24
N PHE A 319 19.65 -3.86 22.13
CA PHE A 319 18.82 -4.32 21.01
C PHE A 319 19.36 -5.61 20.40
N ALA A 320 20.69 -5.68 20.19
CA ALA A 320 21.34 -6.89 19.67
C ALA A 320 21.13 -8.08 20.61
N ALA A 321 21.24 -7.88 21.92
CA ALA A 321 21.03 -8.94 22.92
C ALA A 321 19.60 -9.48 22.90
N THR A 322 18.58 -8.61 22.95
CA THR A 322 17.18 -9.05 22.90
C THR A 322 16.86 -9.77 21.59
N LYS A 323 17.38 -9.30 20.44
CA LYS A 323 17.21 -9.95 19.14
C LYS A 323 17.99 -11.27 19.00
N ALA A 324 19.18 -11.37 19.60
CA ALA A 324 19.92 -12.62 19.64
C ALA A 324 19.19 -13.69 20.50
N ILE A 325 18.59 -13.30 21.64
CA ILE A 325 17.74 -14.18 22.44
C ILE A 325 16.52 -14.66 21.64
N GLU A 326 15.83 -13.74 20.93
CA GLU A 326 14.70 -14.07 20.05
C GLU A 326 15.11 -14.99 18.88
N GLY A 327 16.42 -15.11 18.58
CA GLY A 327 16.92 -15.92 17.47
C GLY A 327 16.84 -15.25 16.11
N ASP A 328 16.91 -13.90 16.06
CA ASP A 328 16.88 -13.12 14.81
C ASP A 328 18.09 -13.45 13.92
N PRO A 329 17.89 -14.08 12.74
CA PRO A 329 19.01 -14.55 11.93
C PRO A 329 19.88 -13.41 11.39
N LEU A 330 19.29 -12.23 11.13
CA LEU A 330 20.02 -11.09 10.59
C LEU A 330 20.99 -10.49 11.65
N ILE A 331 20.60 -10.50 12.92
CA ILE A 331 21.48 -10.04 14.00
C ILE A 331 22.53 -11.09 14.31
N LEU A 332 22.18 -12.36 14.39
CA LEU A 332 23.13 -13.45 14.64
C LEU A 332 24.22 -13.51 13.55
N GLU A 333 23.86 -13.28 12.28
CA GLU A 333 24.83 -13.19 11.19
C GLU A 333 25.79 -12.00 11.35
N GLN A 334 25.27 -10.84 11.77
CA GLN A 334 26.08 -9.63 11.97
C GLN A 334 27.00 -9.71 13.20
N LEU A 335 26.55 -10.37 14.25
CA LEU A 335 27.36 -10.60 15.46
C LEU A 335 28.53 -11.57 15.20
N ALA A 336 28.42 -12.44 14.22
CA ALA A 336 29.48 -13.40 13.83
C ALA A 336 30.11 -14.16 15.02
N LEU A 337 29.26 -14.62 15.96
CA LEU A 337 29.69 -15.33 17.18
C LEU A 337 30.41 -16.66 16.80
N ASP A 338 31.44 -17.00 17.58
CA ASP A 338 32.09 -18.30 17.42
C ASP A 338 31.19 -19.45 17.92
N VAL A 339 31.63 -20.71 17.69
CA VAL A 339 30.84 -21.90 18.07
C VAL A 339 30.64 -21.98 19.58
N ASN A 340 31.63 -21.61 20.39
CA ASN A 340 31.56 -21.67 21.86
C ASN A 340 30.61 -20.59 22.38
N GLU A 341 30.65 -19.40 21.79
CA GLU A 341 29.77 -18.27 22.14
C GLU A 341 28.32 -18.58 21.77
N GLN A 342 28.09 -19.22 20.63
CA GLN A 342 26.77 -19.69 20.25
C GLN A 342 26.22 -20.76 21.20
N GLU A 343 27.06 -21.71 21.61
CA GLU A 343 26.69 -22.72 22.62
C GLU A 343 26.38 -22.06 23.98
N MET A 344 27.18 -21.07 24.39
CA MET A 344 26.95 -20.32 25.61
C MET A 344 25.63 -19.52 25.54
N LEU A 345 25.37 -18.83 24.44
CA LEU A 345 24.09 -18.12 24.18
C LEU A 345 22.92 -19.09 24.35
N GLU A 346 22.97 -20.23 23.67
CA GLU A 346 21.91 -21.26 23.74
C GLU A 346 21.76 -21.82 25.19
N HIS A 347 22.82 -21.97 25.94
CA HIS A 347 22.77 -22.41 27.33
C HIS A 347 22.03 -21.38 28.21
N ILE A 348 22.41 -20.10 28.10
CA ILE A 348 21.80 -19.01 28.87
C ILE A 348 20.31 -18.91 28.55
N VAL A 349 19.97 -18.99 27.27
CA VAL A 349 18.57 -18.90 26.82
C VAL A 349 17.74 -20.10 27.31
N ARG A 350 18.25 -21.34 27.22
CA ARG A 350 17.55 -22.53 27.73
C ARG A 350 17.34 -22.49 29.25
N GLN A 351 18.28 -21.93 29.99
CA GLN A 351 18.10 -21.73 31.41
C GLN A 351 16.91 -20.79 31.68
N MET A 352 16.84 -19.65 30.98
CA MET A 352 15.70 -18.72 31.10
C MET A 352 14.37 -19.40 30.73
N GLU A 353 14.34 -20.14 29.62
CA GLU A 353 13.12 -20.86 29.17
C GLU A 353 12.64 -21.85 30.23
N THR A 354 13.55 -22.54 30.88
CA THR A 354 13.24 -23.50 31.96
C THR A 354 12.72 -22.80 33.21
N GLU A 355 13.33 -21.70 33.61
CA GLU A 355 12.95 -20.92 34.80
C GLU A 355 11.63 -20.16 34.61
N ARG A 356 11.40 -19.59 33.40
CA ARG A 356 10.19 -18.81 33.08
C ARG A 356 8.99 -19.70 32.68
N GLY A 357 9.26 -20.87 32.12
CA GLY A 357 8.23 -21.75 31.58
C GLY A 357 7.64 -21.29 30.23
N LEU A 358 8.28 -20.33 29.59
CA LEU A 358 7.95 -19.79 28.26
C LEU A 358 9.15 -19.96 27.33
N ASP A 359 8.89 -20.12 26.04
CA ASP A 359 9.97 -20.06 25.05
C ASP A 359 10.55 -18.65 24.94
N ARG A 360 11.77 -18.55 24.39
CA ARG A 360 12.56 -17.30 24.30
C ARG A 360 11.81 -16.11 23.70
N SER A 361 11.11 -16.31 22.58
CA SER A 361 10.39 -15.23 21.90
C SER A 361 9.16 -14.79 22.70
N ALA A 362 8.43 -15.74 23.28
CA ALA A 362 7.29 -15.42 24.14
C ALA A 362 7.72 -14.72 25.43
N ALA A 363 8.83 -15.14 26.04
CA ALA A 363 9.34 -14.51 27.27
C ALA A 363 9.76 -13.04 27.06
N ILE A 364 10.40 -12.72 25.94
CA ILE A 364 10.78 -11.35 25.60
C ILE A 364 9.57 -10.49 25.26
N ALA A 365 8.60 -11.04 24.50
CA ALA A 365 7.37 -10.33 24.19
C ALA A 365 6.53 -10.06 25.45
N ASP A 366 6.38 -11.05 26.31
CA ASP A 366 5.68 -10.98 27.58
C ASP A 366 6.29 -9.90 28.51
N MET A 367 7.60 -9.87 28.68
CA MET A 367 8.32 -8.82 29.41
C MET A 367 7.97 -7.40 28.92
N ARG A 368 7.90 -7.19 27.60
CA ARG A 368 7.53 -5.90 27.01
C ARG A 368 6.08 -5.54 27.27
N PHE A 369 5.16 -6.51 27.09
CA PHE A 369 3.74 -6.27 27.32
C PHE A 369 3.42 -6.05 28.81
N ASP A 370 4.05 -6.77 29.72
CA ASP A 370 3.93 -6.53 31.16
C ASP A 370 4.34 -5.10 31.55
N PHE A 371 5.43 -4.59 30.97
CA PHE A 371 5.84 -3.21 31.21
C PHE A 371 4.83 -2.22 30.63
N ILE A 372 4.36 -2.45 29.40
CA ILE A 372 3.34 -1.61 28.73
C ILE A 372 2.04 -1.58 29.53
N GLU A 373 1.58 -2.73 30.03
CA GLU A 373 0.36 -2.82 30.82
C GLU A 373 0.49 -2.02 32.13
N ARG A 374 1.59 -2.19 32.86
CA ARG A 374 1.88 -1.39 34.07
C ARG A 374 1.97 0.11 33.77
N LEU A 375 2.62 0.49 32.68
CA LEU A 375 2.71 1.89 32.24
C LEU A 375 1.31 2.45 31.96
N CYS A 376 0.51 1.74 31.18
CA CYS A 376 -0.85 2.20 30.83
C CYS A 376 -1.79 2.23 32.02
N GLU A 377 -1.73 1.27 32.95
CA GLU A 377 -2.51 1.28 34.19
C GLU A 377 -2.21 2.49 35.07
N GLN A 378 -0.96 2.94 35.12
CA GLN A 378 -0.55 4.07 35.95
C GLN A 378 -0.79 5.43 35.28
N THR A 379 -0.71 5.49 33.94
CA THR A 379 -0.67 6.78 33.23
C THR A 379 -1.91 7.07 32.38
N VAL A 380 -2.67 6.04 31.96
CA VAL A 380 -3.76 6.19 30.97
C VAL A 380 -5.12 5.97 31.61
N ILE A 381 -6.02 6.94 31.47
CA ILE A 381 -7.45 6.78 31.78
C ILE A 381 -8.17 6.58 30.45
N LYS A 382 -8.58 5.35 30.19
CA LYS A 382 -9.32 5.02 28.96
C LYS A 382 -10.77 5.48 29.06
N PRO A 383 -11.36 6.02 27.98
CA PRO A 383 -12.80 6.24 27.93
C PRO A 383 -13.54 4.89 28.03
N ARG A 384 -14.71 4.88 28.66
CA ARG A 384 -15.52 3.64 28.81
C ARG A 384 -15.94 3.06 27.46
N GLU A 385 -16.26 3.91 26.48
CA GLU A 385 -16.59 3.53 25.10
C GLU A 385 -16.22 4.68 24.15
N SER A 386 -15.39 4.39 23.13
CA SER A 386 -15.08 5.35 22.06
C SER A 386 -16.29 5.53 21.15
N ARG A 387 -16.74 6.78 20.94
CA ARG A 387 -17.85 7.10 20.03
C ARG A 387 -17.54 6.68 18.60
N GLU A 388 -16.28 6.80 18.20
CA GLU A 388 -15.77 6.42 16.90
C GLU A 388 -15.89 4.90 16.70
N ARG A 389 -15.56 4.11 17.73
CA ARG A 389 -15.68 2.65 17.72
C ARG A 389 -17.15 2.21 17.59
N ILE A 390 -18.05 2.75 18.43
CA ILE A 390 -19.50 2.43 18.37
C ILE A 390 -20.06 2.76 16.98
N ARG A 391 -19.65 3.91 16.40
CA ARG A 391 -20.06 4.30 15.05
C ARG A 391 -19.50 3.32 14.02
N SER A 392 -18.25 2.93 14.13
CA SER A 392 -17.60 1.98 13.22
C SER A 392 -18.27 0.61 13.28
N GLU A 393 -18.58 0.08 14.47
CA GLU A 393 -19.31 -1.18 14.65
C GLU A 393 -20.72 -1.14 14.02
N LYS A 394 -21.45 -0.03 14.14
CA LYS A 394 -22.76 0.14 13.50
C LYS A 394 -22.67 0.12 11.97
N ILE A 395 -21.65 0.78 11.40
CA ILE A 395 -21.40 0.81 9.98
C ILE A 395 -20.95 -0.59 9.50
N ASP A 396 -20.05 -1.24 10.22
CA ASP A 396 -19.52 -2.57 9.91
C ASP A 396 -20.61 -3.64 9.93
N ARG A 397 -21.64 -3.50 10.79
CA ARG A 397 -22.79 -4.42 10.77
C ARG A 397 -23.45 -4.52 9.39
N ILE A 398 -23.39 -3.45 8.59
CA ILE A 398 -23.94 -3.39 7.24
C ILE A 398 -22.85 -3.73 6.23
N LEU A 399 -21.69 -3.06 6.28
CA LEU A 399 -20.64 -3.14 5.25
C LEU A 399 -19.84 -4.45 5.30
N THR A 400 -19.75 -5.11 6.46
CA THR A 400 -19.09 -6.42 6.61
C THR A 400 -20.06 -7.53 7.02
N GLY A 401 -21.37 -7.29 6.98
CA GLY A 401 -22.40 -8.27 7.32
C GLY A 401 -22.41 -9.46 6.35
N ARG A 402 -22.75 -10.67 6.85
CA ARG A 402 -22.69 -11.93 6.10
C ARG A 402 -23.37 -11.91 4.73
N HIS A 403 -24.52 -11.24 4.61
CA HIS A 403 -25.31 -11.16 3.37
C HIS A 403 -25.27 -9.79 2.70
N THR A 404 -24.85 -8.75 3.42
CA THR A 404 -24.87 -7.36 2.94
C THR A 404 -23.53 -6.88 2.40
N ALA A 405 -22.41 -7.47 2.81
CA ALA A 405 -21.07 -7.03 2.46
C ALA A 405 -20.82 -6.97 0.94
N ILE A 406 -21.08 -8.08 0.23
CA ILE A 406 -20.85 -8.16 -1.22
C ILE A 406 -21.80 -7.24 -2.01
N PRO A 407 -23.15 -7.24 -1.76
CA PRO A 407 -24.05 -6.29 -2.41
C PRO A 407 -23.69 -4.82 -2.15
N CYS A 408 -23.36 -4.45 -0.91
CA CYS A 408 -22.92 -3.09 -0.59
C CYS A 408 -21.64 -2.71 -1.32
N PHE A 409 -20.67 -3.61 -1.35
CA PHE A 409 -19.42 -3.42 -2.08
C PHE A 409 -19.67 -3.18 -3.56
N ILE A 410 -20.45 -4.03 -4.22
CA ILE A 410 -20.81 -3.88 -5.63
C ILE A 410 -21.55 -2.55 -5.85
N GLY A 411 -22.52 -2.21 -4.98
CA GLY A 411 -23.28 -0.96 -5.05
C GLY A 411 -22.39 0.29 -4.96
N ILE A 412 -21.45 0.32 -4.00
CA ILE A 412 -20.50 1.42 -3.84
C ILE A 412 -19.58 1.52 -5.07
N MET A 413 -19.06 0.40 -5.56
CA MET A 413 -18.18 0.41 -6.75
C MET A 413 -18.93 0.87 -8.01
N VAL A 414 -20.16 0.41 -8.23
CA VAL A 414 -21.00 0.88 -9.34
C VAL A 414 -21.26 2.38 -9.23
N LEU A 415 -21.55 2.89 -8.03
CA LEU A 415 -21.75 4.31 -7.79
C LEU A 415 -20.48 5.12 -8.09
N VAL A 416 -19.34 4.69 -7.59
CA VAL A 416 -18.03 5.34 -7.83
C VAL A 416 -17.72 5.37 -9.33
N PHE A 417 -17.87 4.26 -10.02
CA PHE A 417 -17.63 4.21 -11.47
C PHE A 417 -18.64 5.05 -12.26
N TYR A 418 -19.92 5.02 -11.88
CA TYR A 418 -20.95 5.83 -12.54
C TYR A 418 -20.65 7.34 -12.41
N LEU A 419 -20.31 7.80 -11.19
CA LEU A 419 -19.97 9.21 -10.96
C LEU A 419 -18.69 9.60 -11.70
N THR A 420 -17.69 8.73 -11.71
CA THR A 420 -16.39 8.98 -12.37
C THR A 420 -16.54 9.05 -13.89
N PHE A 421 -17.21 8.08 -14.51
CA PHE A 421 -17.19 7.93 -15.98
C PHE A 421 -18.39 8.55 -16.67
N ASN A 422 -19.53 8.75 -16.00
CA ASN A 422 -20.74 9.26 -16.64
C ASN A 422 -21.13 10.66 -16.18
N VAL A 423 -20.75 11.09 -14.98
CA VAL A 423 -21.19 12.38 -14.41
C VAL A 423 -20.00 13.35 -14.32
N ILE A 424 -19.22 13.25 -13.24
CA ILE A 424 -18.20 14.25 -12.91
C ILE A 424 -17.03 14.19 -13.88
N GLY A 425 -16.43 13.01 -14.04
CA GLY A 425 -15.25 12.85 -14.88
C GLY A 425 -15.54 13.14 -16.35
N LYS A 426 -16.70 12.69 -16.88
CA LYS A 426 -17.10 12.98 -18.26
C LYS A 426 -17.34 14.46 -18.50
N TRP A 427 -18.02 15.14 -17.57
CA TRP A 427 -18.26 16.58 -17.68
C TRP A 427 -16.96 17.36 -17.72
N LEU A 428 -16.03 17.07 -16.80
CA LEU A 428 -14.72 17.70 -16.76
C LEU A 428 -13.87 17.35 -17.99
N GLN A 429 -13.94 16.10 -18.47
CA GLN A 429 -13.28 15.66 -19.71
C GLN A 429 -13.76 16.46 -20.91
N THR A 430 -15.08 16.64 -21.05
CA THR A 430 -15.66 17.42 -22.16
C THR A 430 -15.20 18.87 -22.13
N LEU A 431 -15.14 19.48 -20.94
CA LEU A 431 -14.62 20.84 -20.78
C LEU A 431 -13.15 20.97 -21.21
N LEU A 432 -12.32 20.02 -20.80
CA LEU A 432 -10.89 20.02 -21.16
C LEU A 432 -10.69 19.74 -22.65
N ALA A 433 -11.44 18.79 -23.22
CA ALA A 433 -11.41 18.48 -24.64
C ALA A 433 -11.79 19.73 -25.49
N MET A 434 -12.88 20.42 -25.16
CA MET A 434 -13.25 21.68 -25.82
C MET A 434 -12.13 22.75 -25.73
N GLY A 435 -11.41 22.79 -24.60
CA GLY A 435 -10.25 23.69 -24.46
C GLY A 435 -9.10 23.32 -25.38
N ILE A 436 -8.79 22.02 -25.48
CA ILE A 436 -7.74 21.49 -26.36
C ILE A 436 -8.11 21.72 -27.82
N ASP A 437 -9.36 21.43 -28.22
CA ASP A 437 -9.85 21.61 -29.58
C ASP A 437 -9.79 23.08 -30.02
N LYS A 438 -10.17 24.02 -29.16
CA LYS A 438 -10.03 25.45 -29.42
C LYS A 438 -8.58 25.87 -29.58
N LEU A 439 -7.68 25.35 -28.73
CA LEU A 439 -6.25 25.65 -28.81
C LEU A 439 -5.66 25.06 -30.11
N SER A 440 -6.06 23.84 -30.48
CA SER A 440 -5.67 23.21 -31.74
C SER A 440 -6.15 24.02 -32.94
N ALA A 441 -7.42 24.46 -32.99
CA ALA A 441 -7.97 25.27 -34.07
C ALA A 441 -7.29 26.65 -34.18
N LEU A 442 -6.94 27.29 -33.05
CA LEU A 442 -6.17 28.54 -33.05
C LEU A 442 -4.77 28.33 -33.63
N THR A 443 -4.12 27.23 -33.23
CA THR A 443 -2.79 26.88 -33.72
C THR A 443 -2.81 26.54 -35.21
N ASP A 444 -3.80 25.79 -35.66
CA ASP A 444 -4.04 25.46 -37.07
C ASP A 444 -4.20 26.73 -37.93
N SER A 445 -5.05 27.65 -37.50
CA SER A 445 -5.26 28.93 -38.17
C SER A 445 -3.95 29.79 -38.20
N ALA A 446 -3.18 29.78 -37.14
CA ALA A 446 -1.92 30.50 -37.06
C ALA A 446 -0.85 29.91 -38.02
N LEU A 447 -0.70 28.56 -38.00
CA LEU A 447 0.27 27.87 -38.88
C LEU A 447 -0.10 28.01 -40.34
N THR A 448 -1.40 27.94 -40.68
CA THR A 448 -1.90 28.16 -42.03
C THR A 448 -1.64 29.62 -42.48
N GLY A 449 -1.90 30.61 -41.59
CA GLY A 449 -1.65 32.02 -41.86
C GLY A 449 -0.17 32.36 -42.04
N MET A 450 0.74 31.61 -41.42
CA MET A 450 2.18 31.76 -41.56
C MET A 450 2.75 31.02 -42.77
N GLY A 451 1.96 30.21 -43.50
CA GLY A 451 2.44 29.46 -44.65
C GLY A 451 3.49 28.40 -44.29
N VAL A 452 3.35 27.78 -43.12
CA VAL A 452 4.30 26.78 -42.63
C VAL A 452 4.30 25.52 -43.50
N ASN A 453 5.43 24.83 -43.62
CA ASN A 453 5.57 23.61 -44.39
C ASN A 453 4.48 22.56 -43.97
N PRO A 454 3.76 21.93 -44.93
CA PRO A 454 2.70 20.97 -44.65
C PRO A 454 3.11 19.83 -43.71
N VAL A 455 4.36 19.39 -43.75
CA VAL A 455 4.89 18.35 -42.86
C VAL A 455 4.91 18.83 -41.41
N ILE A 456 5.39 20.05 -41.15
CA ILE A 456 5.44 20.63 -39.80
C ILE A 456 4.01 20.90 -39.31
N HIS A 457 3.13 21.37 -40.20
CA HIS A 457 1.72 21.60 -39.89
C HIS A 457 1.04 20.31 -39.42
N SER A 458 1.15 19.20 -40.20
CA SER A 458 0.61 17.90 -39.83
C SER A 458 1.26 17.32 -38.55
N LEU A 459 2.58 17.49 -38.36
CA LEU A 459 3.22 17.06 -37.12
C LEU A 459 2.61 17.74 -35.89
N VAL A 460 2.38 19.05 -35.96
CA VAL A 460 1.84 19.81 -34.82
C VAL A 460 0.37 19.46 -34.60
N ILE A 461 -0.48 19.48 -35.63
CA ILE A 461 -1.91 19.28 -35.48
C ILE A 461 -2.24 17.80 -35.28
N ASP A 462 -1.81 16.93 -36.21
CA ASP A 462 -2.19 15.51 -36.20
C ASP A 462 -1.30 14.70 -35.24
N GLY A 463 0.00 14.98 -35.18
CA GLY A 463 0.95 14.28 -34.30
C GLY A 463 0.82 14.71 -32.84
N ILE A 464 0.88 16.02 -32.54
CA ILE A 464 0.93 16.50 -31.16
C ILE A 464 -0.45 16.79 -30.60
N PHE A 465 -1.25 17.68 -31.22
CA PHE A 465 -2.55 18.06 -30.65
C PHE A 465 -3.54 16.89 -30.64
N THR A 466 -3.67 16.13 -31.72
CA THR A 466 -4.56 14.99 -31.77
C THR A 466 -4.06 13.84 -30.88
N GLY A 467 -2.75 13.53 -30.94
CA GLY A 467 -2.16 12.42 -30.20
C GLY A 467 -2.07 12.68 -28.69
N VAL A 468 -1.42 13.79 -28.28
CA VAL A 468 -1.27 14.13 -26.87
C VAL A 468 -2.56 14.67 -26.28
N GLY A 469 -3.33 15.43 -27.03
CA GLY A 469 -4.60 16.01 -26.62
C GLY A 469 -5.64 14.96 -26.25
N SER A 470 -5.76 13.88 -27.03
CA SER A 470 -6.65 12.76 -26.70
C SER A 470 -6.33 12.13 -25.36
N VAL A 471 -5.05 11.89 -25.06
CA VAL A 471 -4.62 11.31 -23.79
C VAL A 471 -4.78 12.29 -22.64
N LEU A 472 -4.47 13.57 -22.86
CA LEU A 472 -4.61 14.61 -21.85
C LEU A 472 -6.07 14.82 -21.44
N SER A 473 -7.01 14.66 -22.39
CA SER A 473 -8.45 14.79 -22.13
C SER A 473 -8.95 13.80 -21.07
N PHE A 474 -8.25 12.67 -20.84
CA PHE A 474 -8.60 11.69 -19.80
C PHE A 474 -8.10 12.05 -18.40
N LEU A 475 -7.23 13.06 -18.25
CA LEU A 475 -6.71 13.49 -16.95
C LEU A 475 -7.81 13.76 -15.90
N PRO A 476 -8.92 14.48 -16.22
CA PRO A 476 -9.98 14.75 -15.26
C PRO A 476 -10.68 13.47 -14.78
N VAL A 477 -10.86 12.49 -15.65
CA VAL A 477 -11.47 11.20 -15.30
C VAL A 477 -10.58 10.46 -14.31
N ILE A 478 -9.27 10.43 -14.58
CA ILE A 478 -8.28 9.79 -13.71
C ILE A 478 -8.23 10.48 -12.34
N VAL A 479 -8.21 11.81 -12.30
CA VAL A 479 -8.21 12.60 -11.05
C VAL A 479 -9.49 12.33 -10.25
N THR A 480 -10.65 12.29 -10.91
CA THR A 480 -11.95 11.98 -10.27
C THR A 480 -11.96 10.56 -9.69
N LEU A 481 -11.40 9.59 -10.41
CA LEU A 481 -11.27 8.22 -9.92
C LEU A 481 -10.39 8.16 -8.66
N PHE A 482 -9.23 8.81 -8.69
CA PHE A 482 -8.34 8.89 -7.53
C PHE A 482 -8.98 9.61 -6.35
N PHE A 483 -9.81 10.62 -6.59
CA PHE A 483 -10.58 11.28 -5.54
C PHE A 483 -11.46 10.29 -4.78
N PHE A 484 -12.27 9.50 -5.48
CA PHE A 484 -13.12 8.51 -4.83
C PHE A 484 -12.33 7.39 -4.15
N LEU A 485 -11.22 6.95 -4.77
CA LEU A 485 -10.36 5.93 -4.18
C LEU A 485 -9.69 6.41 -2.90
N SER A 486 -9.16 7.64 -2.91
CA SER A 486 -8.60 8.27 -1.70
C SER A 486 -9.65 8.41 -0.60
N LEU A 487 -10.87 8.79 -0.96
CA LEU A 487 -12.00 8.86 -0.02
C LEU A 487 -12.29 7.50 0.63
N MET A 488 -12.27 6.43 -0.15
CA MET A 488 -12.49 5.07 0.33
C MET A 488 -11.31 4.55 1.18
N GLU A 489 -10.08 4.93 0.83
CA GLU A 489 -8.85 4.55 1.54
C GLU A 489 -8.78 5.25 2.89
N ASP A 490 -8.85 6.58 2.90
CA ASP A 490 -8.76 7.40 4.12
C ASP A 490 -9.93 7.14 5.09
N SER A 491 -11.12 6.79 4.56
CA SER A 491 -12.26 6.41 5.40
C SER A 491 -12.09 5.07 6.10
N GLY A 492 -11.12 4.23 5.72
CA GLY A 492 -10.93 2.87 6.22
C GLY A 492 -11.84 1.81 5.56
N TYR A 493 -12.62 2.17 4.53
CA TYR A 493 -13.50 1.23 3.83
C TYR A 493 -12.70 0.18 3.02
N ILE A 494 -11.58 0.57 2.42
CA ILE A 494 -10.70 -0.35 1.65
C ILE A 494 -10.20 -1.51 2.52
N ALA A 495 -9.89 -1.27 3.79
CA ALA A 495 -9.48 -2.33 4.71
C ALA A 495 -10.60 -3.39 4.89
N ARG A 496 -11.86 -2.96 4.98
CA ARG A 496 -13.02 -3.86 5.06
C ARG A 496 -13.22 -4.66 3.79
N VAL A 497 -13.03 -4.03 2.63
CA VAL A 497 -13.10 -4.74 1.34
C VAL A 497 -12.03 -5.82 1.26
N ALA A 498 -10.79 -5.53 1.66
CA ALA A 498 -9.71 -6.51 1.72
C ALA A 498 -10.04 -7.68 2.66
N PHE A 499 -10.61 -7.39 3.83
CA PHE A 499 -11.07 -8.37 4.81
C PHE A 499 -12.16 -9.30 4.22
N VAL A 500 -13.16 -8.74 3.55
CA VAL A 500 -14.26 -9.51 2.93
C VAL A 500 -13.76 -10.40 1.79
N MET A 501 -12.81 -9.91 1.00
CA MET A 501 -12.35 -10.56 -0.24
C MET A 501 -11.20 -11.55 -0.04
N ASP A 502 -10.54 -11.59 1.12
CA ASP A 502 -9.33 -12.40 1.34
C ASP A 502 -9.53 -13.88 1.01
N LYS A 503 -10.61 -14.47 1.49
CA LYS A 503 -10.90 -15.90 1.24
C LYS A 503 -11.03 -16.24 -0.26
N LEU A 504 -11.62 -15.35 -1.06
CA LEU A 504 -11.76 -15.57 -2.51
C LEU A 504 -10.43 -15.42 -3.23
N LEU A 505 -9.68 -14.36 -2.92
CA LEU A 505 -8.41 -14.08 -3.58
C LEU A 505 -7.33 -15.10 -3.22
N ARG A 506 -7.33 -15.61 -2.01
CA ARG A 506 -6.43 -16.68 -1.57
C ARG A 506 -6.57 -17.97 -2.39
N LYS A 507 -7.78 -18.32 -2.84
CA LYS A 507 -7.97 -19.47 -3.72
C LYS A 507 -7.17 -19.37 -5.02
N ILE A 508 -7.03 -18.17 -5.53
CA ILE A 508 -6.23 -17.87 -6.75
C ILE A 508 -4.79 -17.47 -6.42
N GLY A 509 -4.36 -17.58 -5.15
CA GLY A 509 -2.97 -17.34 -4.73
C GLY A 509 -2.62 -15.89 -4.41
N LEU A 510 -3.62 -15.02 -4.15
CA LEU A 510 -3.44 -13.61 -3.78
C LEU A 510 -3.94 -13.31 -2.38
N SER A 511 -3.42 -12.27 -1.75
CA SER A 511 -3.96 -11.72 -0.50
C SER A 511 -5.17 -10.82 -0.74
N GLY A 512 -5.99 -10.60 0.28
CA GLY A 512 -7.17 -9.73 0.21
C GLY A 512 -6.87 -8.30 -0.23
N LYS A 513 -5.70 -7.78 0.11
CA LYS A 513 -5.26 -6.43 -0.30
C LYS A 513 -5.12 -6.27 -1.82
N SER A 514 -4.89 -7.36 -2.56
CA SER A 514 -4.77 -7.33 -4.04
C SER A 514 -6.06 -6.95 -4.76
N ILE A 515 -7.22 -6.99 -4.08
CA ILE A 515 -8.49 -6.57 -4.68
C ILE A 515 -8.48 -5.10 -5.11
N VAL A 516 -7.80 -4.24 -4.36
CA VAL A 516 -7.79 -2.79 -4.60
C VAL A 516 -7.15 -2.44 -5.94
N PRO A 517 -5.91 -2.82 -6.25
CA PRO A 517 -5.33 -2.63 -7.58
C PRO A 517 -6.16 -3.27 -8.69
N MET A 518 -6.72 -4.46 -8.48
CA MET A 518 -7.55 -5.13 -9.49
C MET A 518 -8.83 -4.34 -9.81
N LEU A 519 -9.49 -3.77 -8.79
CA LEU A 519 -10.66 -2.91 -8.99
C LEU A 519 -10.33 -1.62 -9.75
N ILE A 520 -9.21 -0.98 -9.40
CA ILE A 520 -8.71 0.19 -10.11
C ILE A 520 -8.47 -0.15 -11.59
N GLY A 521 -8.06 -1.41 -11.88
CA GLY A 521 -7.84 -1.93 -13.23
C GLY A 521 -9.05 -1.86 -14.15
N PHE A 522 -10.27 -1.94 -13.62
CA PHE A 522 -11.50 -1.72 -14.39
C PHE A 522 -11.65 -0.25 -14.83
N GLY A 523 -11.06 0.69 -14.13
CA GLY A 523 -10.97 2.06 -14.56
C GLY A 523 -9.81 2.29 -15.52
N CYS A 524 -8.58 2.09 -15.05
CA CYS A 524 -7.35 2.29 -15.82
C CYS A 524 -6.23 1.40 -15.28
N THR A 525 -5.51 0.72 -16.18
CA THR A 525 -4.38 -0.16 -15.82
C THR A 525 -3.19 0.61 -15.24
N VAL A 526 -2.93 1.85 -15.67
CA VAL A 526 -1.80 2.66 -15.19
C VAL A 526 -1.86 2.91 -13.68
N PRO A 527 -2.94 3.53 -13.14
CA PRO A 527 -3.06 3.72 -11.71
C PRO A 527 -3.17 2.40 -10.94
N ALA A 528 -3.74 1.37 -11.53
CA ALA A 528 -3.84 0.06 -10.92
C ALA A 528 -2.45 -0.57 -10.66
N VAL A 529 -1.56 -0.52 -11.65
CA VAL A 529 -0.17 -0.97 -11.50
C VAL A 529 0.55 -0.17 -10.42
N MET A 530 0.35 1.16 -10.36
CA MET A 530 0.94 2.01 -9.32
C MET A 530 0.40 1.71 -7.92
N ALA A 531 -0.89 1.40 -7.80
CA ALA A 531 -1.53 1.07 -6.53
C ALA A 531 -0.99 -0.25 -5.93
N THR A 532 -0.35 -1.11 -6.73
CA THR A 532 0.27 -2.35 -6.20
C THR A 532 1.44 -2.09 -5.24
N ARG A 533 1.95 -0.86 -5.15
CA ARG A 533 2.98 -0.47 -4.19
C ARG A 533 2.52 -0.59 -2.73
N THR A 534 1.21 -0.56 -2.49
CA THR A 534 0.62 -0.78 -1.16
C THR A 534 0.65 -2.24 -0.71
N LEU A 535 1.04 -3.16 -1.60
CA LEU A 535 1.17 -4.58 -1.29
C LEU A 535 2.55 -4.87 -0.69
N THR A 536 2.56 -5.43 0.50
CA THR A 536 3.77 -5.75 1.27
C THR A 536 4.55 -6.93 0.70
N SER A 537 3.89 -7.82 -0.06
CA SER A 537 4.49 -8.98 -0.70
C SER A 537 4.96 -8.66 -2.11
N GLU A 538 6.25 -8.83 -2.38
CA GLU A 538 6.80 -8.73 -3.73
C GLU A 538 6.17 -9.75 -4.69
N ARG A 539 5.88 -10.96 -4.20
CA ARG A 539 5.17 -12.01 -4.92
C ARG A 539 3.76 -11.58 -5.32
N ASP A 540 2.95 -11.15 -4.33
CA ASP A 540 1.58 -10.71 -4.57
C ASP A 540 1.53 -9.47 -5.45
N ARG A 541 2.50 -8.57 -5.28
CA ARG A 541 2.67 -7.37 -6.13
C ARG A 541 2.93 -7.74 -7.57
N LYS A 542 3.92 -8.59 -7.87
CA LYS A 542 4.24 -9.06 -9.22
C LYS A 542 3.03 -9.75 -9.85
N MET A 543 2.42 -10.67 -9.13
CA MET A 543 1.26 -11.41 -9.60
C MET A 543 0.07 -10.50 -9.89
N THR A 544 -0.22 -9.53 -9.01
CA THR A 544 -1.31 -8.56 -9.20
C THR A 544 -1.05 -7.67 -10.42
N ILE A 545 0.19 -7.19 -10.65
CA ILE A 545 0.57 -6.42 -11.82
C ILE A 545 0.31 -7.21 -13.12
N LEU A 546 0.66 -8.51 -13.14
CA LEU A 546 0.45 -9.36 -14.30
C LEU A 546 -1.03 -9.65 -14.58
N LEU A 547 -1.87 -9.62 -13.55
CA LEU A 547 -3.32 -9.88 -13.66
C LEU A 547 -4.14 -8.64 -13.98
N THR A 548 -3.69 -7.47 -13.55
CA THR A 548 -4.42 -6.20 -13.74
C THR A 548 -4.86 -5.92 -15.19
N PRO A 549 -4.08 -6.18 -16.26
CA PRO A 549 -4.48 -5.90 -17.62
C PRO A 549 -5.61 -6.78 -18.17
N PHE A 550 -5.95 -7.91 -17.52
CA PHE A 550 -7.13 -8.72 -17.86
C PHE A 550 -8.44 -8.02 -17.46
N MET A 551 -8.36 -7.07 -16.52
CA MET A 551 -9.50 -6.23 -16.17
C MET A 551 -9.80 -5.27 -17.32
N SER A 552 -11.06 -5.19 -17.72
CA SER A 552 -11.47 -4.35 -18.85
C SER A 552 -11.47 -2.87 -18.44
N CYS A 553 -10.47 -2.12 -18.87
CA CYS A 553 -10.41 -0.68 -18.59
C CYS A 553 -11.41 0.11 -19.48
N THR A 554 -11.72 1.34 -19.04
CA THR A 554 -12.70 2.21 -19.73
C THR A 554 -12.31 2.59 -21.14
N ALA A 555 -11.03 2.66 -21.48
CA ALA A 555 -10.54 2.93 -22.83
C ALA A 555 -10.94 1.84 -23.86
N LYS A 556 -11.32 0.65 -23.40
CA LYS A 556 -11.85 -0.43 -24.26
C LYS A 556 -13.35 -0.28 -24.55
N LEU A 557 -14.08 0.50 -23.75
CA LEU A 557 -15.54 0.68 -23.91
C LEU A 557 -15.97 1.23 -25.29
N PRO A 558 -15.29 2.23 -25.88
CA PRO A 558 -15.63 2.68 -27.23
C PRO A 558 -15.59 1.55 -28.26
N ILE A 559 -14.58 0.65 -28.19
CA ILE A 559 -14.46 -0.50 -29.07
C ILE A 559 -15.68 -1.42 -28.92
N TYR A 560 -16.03 -1.75 -27.67
CA TYR A 560 -17.18 -2.63 -27.40
C TYR A 560 -18.47 -2.00 -27.86
N SER A 561 -18.71 -0.73 -27.55
CA SER A 561 -19.91 0.00 -27.91
C SER A 561 -20.08 0.07 -29.45
N PHE A 562 -18.98 0.38 -30.15
CA PHE A 562 -19.00 0.46 -31.63
C PHE A 562 -19.36 -0.89 -32.26
N PHE A 563 -18.61 -1.96 -31.95
CA PHE A 563 -18.86 -3.27 -32.56
C PHE A 563 -20.20 -3.88 -32.17
N VAL A 564 -20.62 -3.67 -30.91
CA VAL A 564 -21.92 -4.17 -30.43
C VAL A 564 -23.08 -3.44 -31.11
N SER A 565 -22.99 -2.13 -31.30
CA SER A 565 -24.04 -1.36 -32.01
C SER A 565 -24.17 -1.74 -33.47
N VAL A 566 -23.06 -2.04 -34.16
CA VAL A 566 -23.02 -2.36 -35.58
C VAL A 566 -23.40 -3.82 -35.85
N PHE A 567 -22.88 -4.78 -35.11
CA PHE A 567 -23.01 -6.20 -35.42
C PHE A 567 -24.01 -6.96 -34.53
N PHE A 568 -24.38 -6.42 -33.37
CA PHE A 568 -25.24 -7.13 -32.40
C PHE A 568 -26.38 -6.24 -31.85
N PRO A 569 -27.20 -5.63 -32.71
CA PRO A 569 -28.28 -4.75 -32.28
C PRO A 569 -29.28 -5.50 -31.38
N GLY A 570 -29.66 -4.86 -30.26
CA GLY A 570 -30.60 -5.43 -29.28
C GLY A 570 -30.02 -6.36 -28.24
N LYS A 571 -28.75 -6.83 -28.36
CA LYS A 571 -28.05 -7.69 -27.37
C LYS A 571 -26.87 -7.00 -26.71
N GLY A 572 -26.73 -5.70 -26.85
CA GLY A 572 -25.56 -4.92 -26.46
C GLY A 572 -25.16 -5.09 -25.03
N GLY A 573 -26.09 -4.93 -24.09
CA GLY A 573 -25.81 -5.05 -22.67
C GLY A 573 -25.33 -6.44 -22.26
N LEU A 574 -25.89 -7.49 -22.86
CA LEU A 574 -25.53 -8.87 -22.56
C LEU A 574 -24.13 -9.21 -23.07
N ILE A 575 -23.75 -8.74 -24.25
CA ILE A 575 -22.42 -8.97 -24.83
C ILE A 575 -21.37 -8.19 -24.05
N MET A 576 -21.64 -6.94 -23.70
CA MET A 576 -20.73 -6.15 -22.86
C MET A 576 -20.50 -6.81 -21.49
N ALA A 577 -21.58 -7.26 -20.82
CA ALA A 577 -21.44 -8.00 -19.57
C ALA A 577 -20.65 -9.30 -19.74
N GLY A 578 -20.90 -10.02 -20.85
CA GLY A 578 -20.15 -11.23 -21.21
C GLY A 578 -18.66 -10.99 -21.42
N LEU A 579 -18.29 -9.89 -22.07
CA LEU A 579 -16.88 -9.50 -22.24
C LEU A 579 -16.20 -9.21 -20.89
N TYR A 580 -16.87 -8.49 -19.98
CA TYR A 580 -16.33 -8.25 -18.63
C TYR A 580 -16.14 -9.55 -17.86
N LEU A 581 -17.14 -10.44 -17.89
CA LEU A 581 -17.04 -11.75 -17.23
C LEU A 581 -15.96 -12.62 -17.87
N LEU A 582 -15.79 -12.59 -19.19
CA LEU A 582 -14.72 -13.30 -19.89
C LEU A 582 -13.35 -12.81 -19.45
N GLY A 583 -13.14 -11.50 -19.34
CA GLY A 583 -11.90 -10.91 -18.85
C GLY A 583 -11.55 -11.38 -17.43
N ILE A 584 -12.54 -11.37 -16.53
CA ILE A 584 -12.38 -11.87 -15.15
C ILE A 584 -12.05 -13.38 -15.16
N LEU A 585 -12.77 -14.17 -15.95
CA LEU A 585 -12.54 -15.63 -16.04
C LEU A 585 -11.14 -15.96 -16.54
N VAL A 586 -10.70 -15.31 -17.63
CA VAL A 586 -9.33 -15.50 -18.16
C VAL A 586 -8.30 -15.02 -17.14
N GLY A 587 -8.57 -13.94 -16.42
CA GLY A 587 -7.72 -13.47 -15.32
C GLY A 587 -7.59 -14.48 -14.20
N ILE A 588 -8.69 -15.14 -13.79
CA ILE A 588 -8.67 -16.21 -12.79
C ILE A 588 -7.87 -17.43 -13.29
N LEU A 589 -8.07 -17.84 -14.54
CA LEU A 589 -7.31 -18.95 -15.14
C LEU A 589 -5.81 -18.64 -15.20
N ALA A 590 -5.46 -17.41 -15.60
CA ALA A 590 -4.07 -16.94 -15.59
C ALA A 590 -3.50 -16.92 -14.17
N ALA A 591 -4.29 -16.49 -13.17
CA ALA A 591 -3.87 -16.48 -11.77
C ALA A 591 -3.55 -17.89 -11.24
N LEU A 592 -4.40 -18.86 -11.54
CA LEU A 592 -4.19 -20.26 -11.18
C LEU A 592 -2.91 -20.81 -11.85
N LEU A 593 -2.71 -20.52 -13.14
CA LEU A 593 -1.50 -20.90 -13.85
C LEU A 593 -0.24 -20.26 -13.23
N TYR A 594 -0.30 -18.97 -12.89
CA TYR A 594 0.85 -18.27 -12.29
C TYR A 594 1.16 -18.79 -10.88
N LYS A 595 0.13 -19.10 -10.07
CA LYS A 595 0.30 -19.65 -8.74
C LYS A 595 1.12 -20.94 -8.75
N ASP A 596 0.85 -21.82 -9.71
CA ASP A 596 1.47 -23.16 -9.75
C ASP A 596 2.82 -23.16 -10.50
N THR A 597 3.08 -22.15 -11.34
CA THR A 597 4.29 -22.09 -12.19
C THR A 597 5.30 -21.05 -11.74
N LEU A 598 4.95 -19.74 -11.82
CA LEU A 598 5.88 -18.62 -11.59
C LEU A 598 5.99 -18.21 -10.11
N PHE A 599 4.88 -18.32 -9.36
CA PHE A 599 4.77 -17.78 -8.00
C PHE A 599 4.38 -18.85 -7.00
N ARG A 600 5.20 -19.90 -6.90
CA ARG A 600 5.01 -20.99 -5.93
C ARG A 600 5.14 -20.46 -4.51
N GLY A 601 4.35 -21.00 -3.59
CA GLY A 601 4.29 -20.64 -2.17
C GLY A 601 2.94 -20.05 -1.76
N GLU A 602 2.74 -19.92 -0.46
CA GLU A 602 1.51 -19.36 0.08
C GLU A 602 1.54 -17.83 0.08
N PRO A 603 0.39 -17.16 -0.09
CA PRO A 603 0.30 -15.71 0.08
C PRO A 603 0.63 -15.33 1.53
N ILE A 604 1.26 -14.17 1.72
CA ILE A 604 1.62 -13.67 3.05
C ILE A 604 0.40 -13.70 3.98
N PRO A 605 0.60 -14.06 5.27
CA PRO A 605 -0.45 -14.03 6.27
C PRO A 605 -1.19 -12.69 6.29
N PHE A 606 -2.49 -12.74 6.48
CA PHE A 606 -3.34 -11.56 6.49
C PHE A 606 -3.57 -11.12 7.94
N VAL A 607 -2.56 -10.50 8.52
CA VAL A 607 -2.72 -9.84 9.81
C VAL A 607 -2.92 -8.35 9.54
N MET A 608 -4.11 -7.83 9.84
CA MET A 608 -4.46 -6.46 9.55
C MET A 608 -5.40 -5.91 10.63
N GLU A 609 -5.21 -4.64 10.97
CA GLU A 609 -6.18 -3.90 11.76
C GLU A 609 -7.28 -3.34 10.86
N LEU A 610 -8.49 -3.30 11.40
CA LEU A 610 -9.59 -2.53 10.83
C LEU A 610 -9.65 -1.15 11.50
N PRO A 611 -9.10 -0.08 10.86
CA PRO A 611 -9.08 1.24 11.46
C PRO A 611 -10.51 1.78 11.64
N ASN A 612 -10.76 2.61 12.65
CA ASN A 612 -12.04 3.29 12.80
C ASN A 612 -12.37 4.14 11.57
N TYR A 613 -13.66 4.25 11.22
CA TYR A 613 -14.08 5.12 10.13
C TYR A 613 -13.85 6.58 10.47
N ARG A 614 -13.08 7.26 9.63
CA ARG A 614 -12.76 8.68 9.76
C ARG A 614 -13.16 9.44 8.50
N LEU A 615 -13.49 10.72 8.68
CA LEU A 615 -13.68 11.59 7.51
C LEU A 615 -12.32 12.02 6.98
N PRO A 616 -12.08 11.89 5.66
CA PRO A 616 -10.82 12.28 5.06
C PRO A 616 -10.55 13.78 5.21
N SER A 617 -9.29 14.15 5.39
CA SER A 617 -8.86 15.55 5.37
C SER A 617 -8.88 16.08 3.92
N ILE A 618 -9.67 17.11 3.65
CA ILE A 618 -9.76 17.74 2.32
C ILE A 618 -8.38 18.18 1.82
N LYS A 619 -7.54 18.71 2.72
CA LYS A 619 -6.17 19.15 2.37
C LYS A 619 -5.28 18.00 1.91
N ASN A 620 -5.32 16.86 2.63
CA ASN A 620 -4.52 15.68 2.28
C ASN A 620 -4.99 15.05 0.97
N VAL A 621 -6.31 14.95 0.78
CA VAL A 621 -6.90 14.47 -0.48
C VAL A 621 -6.49 15.37 -1.66
N ALA A 622 -6.59 16.71 -1.51
CA ALA A 622 -6.21 17.65 -2.57
C ALA A 622 -4.71 17.54 -2.92
N GLN A 623 -3.84 17.41 -1.91
CA GLN A 623 -2.40 17.22 -2.13
C GLN A 623 -2.10 15.91 -2.87
N LEU A 624 -2.70 14.80 -2.45
CA LEU A 624 -2.56 13.50 -3.11
C LEU A 624 -3.03 13.56 -4.57
N LEU A 625 -4.18 14.20 -4.83
CA LEU A 625 -4.70 14.37 -6.18
C LEU A 625 -3.74 15.17 -7.06
N TRP A 626 -3.15 16.25 -6.52
CA TRP A 626 -2.15 17.04 -7.23
C TRP A 626 -0.89 16.24 -7.57
N GLU A 627 -0.38 15.46 -6.63
CA GLU A 627 0.77 14.57 -6.85
C GLU A 627 0.49 13.54 -7.95
N LYS A 628 -0.69 12.90 -7.92
CA LYS A 628 -1.10 11.93 -8.95
C LYS A 628 -1.32 12.59 -10.32
N ALA A 629 -1.93 13.77 -10.35
CA ALA A 629 -2.12 14.53 -11.59
C ALA A 629 -0.77 14.95 -12.20
N LYS A 630 0.16 15.46 -11.38
CA LYS A 630 1.51 15.83 -11.80
C LYS A 630 2.29 14.64 -12.35
N ASP A 631 2.25 13.50 -11.68
CA ASP A 631 2.89 12.25 -12.11
C ASP A 631 2.35 11.77 -13.47
N PHE A 632 1.03 11.85 -13.66
CA PHE A 632 0.40 11.52 -14.93
C PHE A 632 0.82 12.48 -16.06
N LEU A 633 0.80 13.79 -15.80
CA LEU A 633 1.23 14.81 -16.76
C LEU A 633 2.68 14.60 -17.20
N GLN A 634 3.60 14.37 -16.27
CA GLN A 634 5.00 14.12 -16.58
C GLN A 634 5.19 12.90 -17.49
N ARG A 635 4.40 11.85 -17.27
CA ARG A 635 4.42 10.64 -18.13
C ARG A 635 3.79 10.87 -19.49
N ALA A 636 2.69 11.62 -19.53
CA ALA A 636 2.05 11.98 -20.78
C ALA A 636 3.02 12.74 -21.69
N PHE A 637 3.73 13.73 -21.17
CA PHE A 637 4.68 14.50 -21.95
C PHE A 637 5.98 13.75 -22.31
N SER A 638 6.42 12.78 -21.51
CA SER A 638 7.68 12.07 -21.80
C SER A 638 7.51 10.85 -22.72
N VAL A 639 6.63 9.92 -22.34
CA VAL A 639 6.50 8.62 -23.05
C VAL A 639 5.50 8.73 -24.20
N ILE A 640 4.34 9.36 -23.94
CA ILE A 640 3.24 9.37 -24.89
C ILE A 640 3.55 10.30 -26.06
N LEU A 641 4.12 11.50 -25.80
CA LEU A 641 4.52 12.41 -26.85
C LEU A 641 5.50 11.75 -27.85
N ILE A 642 6.55 11.10 -27.34
CA ILE A 642 7.51 10.42 -28.22
C ILE A 642 6.81 9.33 -29.05
N ALA A 643 5.97 8.55 -28.39
CA ALA A 643 5.28 7.46 -29.05
C ALA A 643 4.27 7.97 -30.10
N THR A 644 3.52 9.06 -29.82
CA THR A 644 2.59 9.66 -30.81
C THR A 644 3.32 10.22 -32.03
N VAL A 645 4.46 10.88 -31.82
CA VAL A 645 5.28 11.38 -32.93
C VAL A 645 5.80 10.22 -33.79
N VAL A 646 6.26 9.11 -33.18
CA VAL A 646 6.71 7.91 -33.92
C VAL A 646 5.58 7.33 -34.75
N VAL A 647 4.38 7.17 -34.17
CA VAL A 647 3.24 6.61 -34.93
C VAL A 647 2.74 7.55 -36.00
N TRP A 648 2.65 8.86 -35.72
CA TRP A 648 2.36 9.85 -36.74
C TRP A 648 3.35 9.74 -37.91
N PHE A 649 4.65 9.62 -37.63
CA PHE A 649 5.68 9.43 -38.67
C PHE A 649 5.43 8.17 -39.50
N LEU A 650 5.16 7.05 -38.85
CA LEU A 650 4.88 5.77 -39.53
C LEU A 650 3.57 5.80 -40.34
N GLN A 651 2.60 6.62 -39.96
CA GLN A 651 1.32 6.78 -40.68
C GLN A 651 1.42 7.76 -41.85
N SER A 652 2.29 8.79 -41.72
CA SER A 652 2.33 9.88 -42.67
C SER A 652 3.39 9.70 -43.77
N PHE A 653 4.31 8.73 -43.65
CA PHE A 653 5.41 8.54 -44.59
C PHE A 653 5.46 7.12 -45.15
N ASP A 654 5.92 7.02 -46.44
CA ASP A 654 6.32 5.78 -47.08
C ASP A 654 7.78 5.43 -46.78
N LEU A 655 8.28 4.28 -47.29
CA LEU A 655 9.68 3.85 -47.13
C LEU A 655 10.70 4.80 -47.80
N HIS A 656 10.26 5.66 -48.71
CA HIS A 656 11.10 6.62 -49.41
C HIS A 656 11.06 8.00 -48.74
N LEU A 657 10.42 8.09 -47.56
CA LEU A 657 10.23 9.33 -46.79
C LEU A 657 9.41 10.40 -47.52
N ASN A 658 8.54 10.00 -48.43
CA ASN A 658 7.53 10.89 -49.03
C ASN A 658 6.28 10.86 -48.15
N MET A 659 5.65 12.04 -48.04
CA MET A 659 4.35 12.15 -47.37
C MET A 659 3.27 11.48 -48.19
N VAL A 660 2.58 10.48 -47.59
CA VAL A 660 1.54 9.70 -48.29
C VAL A 660 0.20 10.42 -48.22
N SER A 661 -0.52 10.41 -49.32
CA SER A 661 -1.91 10.87 -49.42
C SER A 661 -2.92 9.75 -49.14
N ASP A 662 -2.53 8.49 -49.34
CA ASP A 662 -3.33 7.31 -49.02
C ASP A 662 -2.66 6.51 -47.88
N SER A 663 -3.43 6.23 -46.83
CA SER A 663 -2.95 5.47 -45.66
C SER A 663 -2.47 4.05 -46.01
N ALA A 664 -2.88 3.51 -47.17
CA ALA A 664 -2.45 2.19 -47.63
C ALA A 664 -0.95 2.13 -47.94
N ASP A 665 -0.36 3.24 -48.40
CA ASP A 665 1.04 3.34 -48.77
C ASP A 665 1.98 3.68 -47.60
N SER A 666 1.43 3.86 -46.39
CA SER A 666 2.18 4.21 -45.20
C SER A 666 3.08 3.07 -44.68
N MET A 667 4.19 3.43 -44.04
CA MET A 667 5.04 2.44 -43.36
C MET A 667 4.28 1.60 -42.34
N LEU A 668 3.28 2.20 -41.66
CA LEU A 668 2.45 1.47 -40.68
C LEU A 668 1.57 0.42 -41.37
N ALA A 669 1.01 0.71 -42.52
CA ALA A 669 0.23 -0.25 -43.31
C ALA A 669 1.09 -1.42 -43.79
N MET A 670 2.34 -1.17 -44.19
CA MET A 670 3.29 -2.23 -44.55
C MET A 670 3.64 -3.14 -43.37
N VAL A 671 3.94 -2.56 -42.20
CA VAL A 671 4.18 -3.34 -40.97
C VAL A 671 2.94 -4.16 -40.60
N ALA A 672 1.75 -3.57 -40.73
CA ALA A 672 0.49 -4.26 -40.51
C ALA A 672 0.28 -5.41 -41.50
N GLY A 673 0.68 -5.22 -42.76
CA GLY A 673 0.62 -6.25 -43.80
C GLY A 673 1.41 -7.51 -43.47
N VAL A 674 2.55 -7.37 -42.78
CA VAL A 674 3.36 -8.51 -42.29
C VAL A 674 2.60 -9.32 -41.22
N LEU A 675 1.71 -8.69 -40.46
CA LEU A 675 0.92 -9.34 -39.42
C LEU A 675 -0.34 -10.05 -39.96
N VAL A 676 -0.80 -9.72 -41.16
CA VAL A 676 -2.01 -10.30 -41.76
C VAL A 676 -2.03 -11.84 -41.71
N PRO A 677 -0.98 -12.58 -42.08
CA PRO A 677 -1.01 -14.04 -42.01
C PRO A 677 -1.21 -14.59 -40.57
N LEU A 678 -0.74 -13.86 -39.58
CA LEU A 678 -0.90 -14.22 -38.15
C LEU A 678 -2.36 -14.04 -37.69
N PHE A 679 -3.08 -13.05 -38.25
CA PHE A 679 -4.44 -12.74 -37.88
C PHE A 679 -5.49 -13.41 -38.81
N ALA A 680 -5.09 -13.96 -39.92
CA ALA A 680 -5.99 -14.69 -40.85
C ALA A 680 -6.75 -15.85 -40.17
N PRO A 681 -6.13 -16.72 -39.31
CA PRO A 681 -6.87 -17.78 -38.60
C PRO A 681 -7.96 -17.28 -37.65
N LEU A 682 -7.91 -16.01 -37.25
CA LEU A 682 -8.89 -15.38 -36.38
C LEU A 682 -10.08 -14.78 -37.15
N GLY A 683 -10.09 -14.88 -38.50
CA GLY A 683 -11.02 -14.15 -39.36
C GLY A 683 -10.71 -12.66 -39.49
N LEU A 684 -9.51 -12.23 -39.12
CA LEU A 684 -9.05 -10.84 -39.03
C LEU A 684 -7.90 -10.55 -40.03
N GLY A 685 -7.85 -11.27 -41.15
CA GLY A 685 -6.76 -11.19 -42.13
C GLY A 685 -6.82 -9.97 -43.08
N ASP A 686 -7.19 -8.80 -42.55
CA ASP A 686 -7.22 -7.52 -43.28
C ASP A 686 -6.16 -6.58 -42.68
N TRP A 687 -5.31 -5.97 -43.55
CA TRP A 687 -4.26 -5.04 -43.11
C TRP A 687 -4.81 -3.82 -42.34
N ARG A 688 -6.04 -3.38 -42.67
CA ARG A 688 -6.72 -2.25 -42.01
C ARG A 688 -7.04 -2.57 -40.56
N ILE A 689 -7.46 -3.81 -40.27
CA ILE A 689 -7.69 -4.29 -38.90
C ILE A 689 -6.37 -4.35 -38.14
N CYS A 690 -5.30 -4.90 -38.76
CA CYS A 690 -3.98 -4.96 -38.14
C CYS A 690 -3.43 -3.57 -37.85
N THR A 691 -3.61 -2.60 -38.78
CA THR A 691 -3.24 -1.19 -38.57
C THR A 691 -3.96 -0.57 -37.38
N ALA A 692 -5.27 -0.80 -37.28
CA ALA A 692 -6.07 -0.31 -36.17
C ALA A 692 -5.65 -0.94 -34.83
N LEU A 693 -5.31 -2.21 -34.79
CA LEU A 693 -4.80 -2.86 -33.57
C LEU A 693 -3.41 -2.36 -33.16
N LEU A 694 -2.55 -2.04 -34.12
CA LEU A 694 -1.25 -1.41 -33.86
C LEU A 694 -1.40 0.01 -33.32
N SER A 695 -2.30 0.82 -33.91
CA SER A 695 -2.61 2.15 -33.37
C SER A 695 -3.24 2.06 -31.98
N GLY A 696 -4.07 1.06 -31.72
CA GLY A 696 -4.64 0.75 -30.41
C GLY A 696 -3.65 0.31 -29.35
N PHE A 697 -2.42 -0.04 -29.69
CA PHE A 697 -1.34 -0.21 -28.71
C PHE A 697 -0.90 1.13 -28.10
N MET A 698 -1.01 2.22 -28.86
CA MET A 698 -0.78 3.56 -28.34
C MET A 698 -1.88 3.97 -27.37
N ALA A 699 -3.10 4.02 -27.86
CA ALA A 699 -4.29 4.40 -27.13
C ALA A 699 -5.46 3.53 -27.62
N LYS A 700 -6.14 2.84 -26.72
CA LYS A 700 -7.17 1.85 -27.08
C LYS A 700 -8.34 2.45 -27.86
N GLU A 701 -8.71 3.68 -27.56
CA GLU A 701 -9.75 4.43 -28.24
C GLU A 701 -9.43 4.71 -29.72
N SER A 702 -8.14 4.78 -30.10
CA SER A 702 -7.74 5.00 -31.51
C SER A 702 -8.14 3.87 -32.45
N VAL A 703 -8.40 2.67 -31.93
CA VAL A 703 -8.84 1.52 -32.75
C VAL A 703 -10.08 1.86 -33.57
N VAL A 704 -11.09 2.43 -32.91
CA VAL A 704 -12.36 2.77 -33.59
C VAL A 704 -12.16 3.87 -34.61
N ALA A 705 -11.52 4.96 -34.25
CA ALA A 705 -11.24 6.07 -35.14
C ALA A 705 -10.44 5.62 -36.38
N THR A 706 -9.42 4.78 -36.20
CA THR A 706 -8.63 4.22 -37.31
C THR A 706 -9.48 3.33 -38.20
N LEU A 707 -10.34 2.49 -37.62
CA LEU A 707 -11.23 1.63 -38.40
C LEU A 707 -12.28 2.46 -39.20
N GLU A 708 -12.87 3.49 -38.61
CA GLU A 708 -13.81 4.38 -39.29
C GLU A 708 -13.16 5.09 -40.48
N VAL A 709 -11.93 5.58 -40.31
CA VAL A 709 -11.16 6.22 -41.39
C VAL A 709 -10.82 5.23 -42.51
N LEU A 710 -10.29 4.05 -42.17
CA LEU A 710 -9.79 3.07 -43.13
C LEU A 710 -10.90 2.29 -43.85
N PHE A 711 -12.09 2.15 -43.27
CA PHE A 711 -13.23 1.46 -43.85
C PHE A 711 -14.27 2.40 -44.44
N GLY A 712 -14.17 3.73 -44.24
CA GLY A 712 -15.06 4.73 -44.80
C GLY A 712 -16.55 4.47 -44.49
N GLY A 713 -16.87 3.97 -43.28
CA GLY A 713 -18.25 3.65 -42.86
C GLY A 713 -18.81 2.30 -43.34
N SER A 714 -18.07 1.53 -44.15
CA SER A 714 -18.54 0.25 -44.74
C SER A 714 -18.09 -1.00 -43.97
N ILE A 715 -17.71 -0.86 -42.71
CA ILE A 715 -17.15 -1.97 -41.89
C ILE A 715 -18.14 -3.15 -41.74
N ALA A 716 -19.46 -2.86 -41.67
CA ALA A 716 -20.50 -3.88 -41.56
C ALA A 716 -20.65 -4.77 -42.80
N ALA A 717 -20.24 -4.27 -43.96
CA ALA A 717 -20.30 -5.02 -45.23
C ALA A 717 -19.06 -5.93 -45.42
N LEU A 718 -17.95 -5.59 -44.79
CA LEU A 718 -16.66 -6.24 -45.02
C LEU A 718 -16.27 -7.22 -43.89
N LEU A 719 -16.79 -7.03 -42.68
CA LEU A 719 -16.50 -7.88 -41.56
C LEU A 719 -17.70 -8.75 -41.17
N SER A 720 -17.50 -10.06 -41.01
CA SER A 720 -18.56 -10.95 -40.54
C SER A 720 -18.84 -10.74 -39.04
N PRO A 721 -20.06 -11.01 -38.54
CA PRO A 721 -20.35 -10.95 -37.11
C PRO A 721 -19.44 -11.86 -36.27
N LEU A 722 -19.01 -12.99 -36.83
CA LEU A 722 -18.09 -13.91 -36.17
C LEU A 722 -16.68 -13.29 -36.05
N ALA A 723 -16.18 -12.66 -37.12
CA ALA A 723 -14.91 -11.94 -37.10
C ALA A 723 -14.97 -10.73 -36.12
N ALA A 724 -16.13 -10.03 -36.08
CA ALA A 724 -16.35 -8.96 -35.09
C ALA A 724 -16.31 -9.48 -33.64
N ALA A 725 -16.90 -10.66 -33.35
CA ALA A 725 -16.82 -11.29 -32.06
C ALA A 725 -15.37 -11.70 -31.69
N SER A 726 -14.62 -12.26 -32.65
CA SER A 726 -13.20 -12.59 -32.50
C SER A 726 -12.36 -11.35 -32.21
N LEU A 727 -12.61 -10.24 -32.93
CA LEU A 727 -11.93 -8.96 -32.70
C LEU A 727 -12.24 -8.36 -31.33
N LEU A 728 -13.49 -8.47 -30.86
CA LEU A 728 -13.89 -8.03 -29.52
C LEU A 728 -13.12 -8.80 -28.43
N VAL A 729 -13.03 -10.13 -28.55
CA VAL A 729 -12.28 -10.97 -27.60
C VAL A 729 -10.79 -10.67 -27.66
N PHE A 730 -10.22 -10.50 -28.86
CA PHE A 730 -8.83 -10.09 -29.02
C PHE A 730 -8.58 -8.73 -28.38
N SER A 731 -9.42 -7.73 -28.67
CA SER A 731 -9.30 -6.37 -28.13
C SER A 731 -9.46 -6.31 -26.61
N LEU A 732 -10.24 -7.23 -26.03
CA LEU A 732 -10.37 -7.38 -24.58
C LEU A 732 -9.04 -7.79 -23.93
N LEU A 733 -8.33 -8.77 -24.50
CA LEU A 733 -7.24 -9.48 -23.84
C LEU A 733 -5.83 -9.05 -24.28
N TYR A 734 -5.69 -8.43 -25.46
CA TYR A 734 -4.36 -8.10 -25.98
C TYR A 734 -3.65 -7.01 -25.16
N THR A 735 -2.35 -6.89 -25.39
CA THR A 735 -1.45 -6.02 -24.64
C THR A 735 -2.06 -4.68 -24.22
N PRO A 736 -1.84 -4.21 -23.00
CA PRO A 736 -2.33 -2.90 -22.56
C PRO A 736 -1.68 -1.77 -23.37
N CYS A 737 -2.20 -0.55 -23.24
CA CYS A 737 -1.63 0.63 -23.90
C CYS A 737 -0.18 0.89 -23.46
N ILE A 738 0.58 1.62 -24.28
CA ILE A 738 2.00 1.90 -24.05
C ILE A 738 2.25 2.55 -22.69
N ALA A 739 1.33 3.39 -22.21
CA ALA A 739 1.42 4.01 -20.89
C ALA A 739 1.38 2.97 -19.75
N ALA A 740 0.55 1.91 -19.91
CA ALA A 740 0.48 0.83 -18.94
C ALA A 740 1.75 -0.04 -18.99
N VAL A 741 2.26 -0.37 -20.18
CA VAL A 741 3.53 -1.11 -20.35
C VAL A 741 4.69 -0.31 -19.75
N ALA A 742 4.74 1.01 -19.96
CA ALA A 742 5.74 1.89 -19.33
C ALA A 742 5.64 1.90 -17.79
N SER A 743 4.42 1.84 -17.25
CA SER A 743 4.22 1.73 -15.79
C SER A 743 4.71 0.38 -15.26
N VAL A 744 4.43 -0.72 -15.95
CA VAL A 744 4.96 -2.05 -15.60
C VAL A 744 6.48 -2.07 -15.68
N ARG A 745 7.08 -1.44 -16.72
CA ARG A 745 8.54 -1.31 -16.83
C ARG A 745 9.15 -0.60 -15.64
N ARG A 746 8.51 0.44 -15.14
CA ARG A 746 8.97 1.19 -13.96
C ARG A 746 8.88 0.35 -12.68
N GLU A 747 7.83 -0.45 -12.53
CA GLU A 747 7.58 -1.24 -11.32
C GLU A 747 8.34 -2.57 -11.28
N LEU A 748 8.49 -3.25 -12.40
CA LEU A 748 9.08 -4.60 -12.48
C LEU A 748 10.32 -4.69 -13.38
N GLY A 749 10.63 -3.63 -14.14
CA GLY A 749 11.73 -3.62 -15.09
C GLY A 749 11.35 -4.05 -16.51
N GLY A 750 12.29 -3.83 -17.45
CA GLY A 750 12.03 -4.00 -18.89
C GLY A 750 11.68 -5.43 -19.30
N LYS A 751 12.33 -6.42 -18.71
CA LYS A 751 12.10 -7.85 -19.04
C LYS A 751 10.65 -8.27 -18.75
N TRP A 752 10.11 -7.87 -17.59
CA TRP A 752 8.72 -8.14 -17.20
C TRP A 752 7.71 -7.39 -18.06
N ALA A 753 8.00 -6.15 -18.45
CA ALA A 753 7.11 -5.36 -19.29
C ALA A 753 6.97 -5.96 -20.69
N VAL A 754 8.08 -6.36 -21.32
CA VAL A 754 8.06 -7.03 -22.63
C VAL A 754 7.42 -8.41 -22.52
N GLY A 755 7.79 -9.20 -21.50
CA GLY A 755 7.20 -10.50 -21.24
C GLY A 755 5.67 -10.43 -21.07
N LEU A 756 5.17 -9.46 -20.32
CA LEU A 756 3.74 -9.22 -20.17
C LEU A 756 3.04 -8.90 -21.47
N ALA A 757 3.61 -7.99 -22.28
CA ALA A 757 3.03 -7.59 -23.56
C ALA A 757 2.91 -8.79 -24.53
N LEU A 758 3.98 -9.58 -24.66
CA LEU A 758 4.00 -10.78 -25.52
C LEU A 758 3.03 -11.84 -25.00
N TRP A 759 3.03 -12.10 -23.69
CA TRP A 759 2.15 -13.07 -23.07
C TRP A 759 0.67 -12.75 -23.26
N GLN A 760 0.30 -11.48 -23.10
CA GLN A 760 -1.08 -11.06 -23.31
C GLN A 760 -1.50 -11.12 -24.77
N CYS A 761 -0.62 -10.77 -25.71
CA CYS A 761 -0.89 -10.98 -27.13
C CYS A 761 -1.13 -12.46 -27.44
N LEU A 762 -0.34 -13.36 -26.84
CA LEU A 762 -0.52 -14.81 -27.01
C LEU A 762 -1.88 -15.29 -26.47
N ILE A 763 -2.25 -14.89 -25.24
CA ILE A 763 -3.55 -15.25 -24.64
C ILE A 763 -4.69 -14.70 -25.49
N ALA A 764 -4.60 -13.44 -25.92
CA ALA A 764 -5.60 -12.81 -26.76
C ALA A 764 -5.77 -13.54 -28.08
N TRP A 765 -4.66 -13.94 -28.70
CA TRP A 765 -4.68 -14.70 -29.95
C TRP A 765 -5.35 -16.07 -29.78
N VAL A 766 -4.97 -16.82 -28.74
CA VAL A 766 -5.57 -18.13 -28.41
C VAL A 766 -7.07 -18.00 -28.12
N ALA A 767 -7.46 -17.04 -27.30
CA ALA A 767 -8.86 -16.81 -26.96
C ALA A 767 -9.72 -16.41 -28.19
N ALA A 768 -9.19 -15.53 -29.04
CA ALA A 768 -9.85 -15.13 -30.27
C ALA A 768 -9.94 -16.28 -31.28
N PHE A 769 -8.88 -17.11 -31.39
CA PHE A 769 -8.87 -18.31 -32.22
C PHE A 769 -9.94 -19.31 -31.78
N VAL A 770 -10.03 -19.59 -30.47
CA VAL A 770 -11.06 -20.46 -29.89
C VAL A 770 -12.45 -19.89 -30.16
N THR A 771 -12.64 -18.57 -30.00
CA THR A 771 -13.93 -17.91 -30.27
C THR A 771 -14.34 -18.05 -31.75
N HIS A 772 -13.38 -17.83 -32.67
CA HIS A 772 -13.60 -17.98 -34.09
C HIS A 772 -13.89 -19.44 -34.46
N GLY A 773 -13.11 -20.38 -33.93
CA GLY A 773 -13.28 -21.83 -34.16
C GLY A 773 -14.61 -22.36 -33.66
N ILE A 774 -15.06 -21.98 -32.47
CA ILE A 774 -16.39 -22.35 -31.92
C ILE A 774 -17.49 -21.77 -32.81
N GLY A 775 -17.36 -20.52 -33.26
CA GLY A 775 -18.37 -19.89 -34.13
C GLY A 775 -18.42 -20.47 -35.54
N LEU A 776 -17.37 -21.11 -36.05
CA LEU A 776 -17.38 -21.87 -37.29
C LEU A 776 -18.08 -23.23 -37.18
N LEU A 777 -18.13 -23.79 -35.94
CA LEU A 777 -18.76 -25.08 -35.64
C LEU A 777 -20.26 -24.94 -35.32
N LEU A 778 -20.70 -23.77 -34.89
CA LEU A 778 -22.12 -23.44 -34.64
C LEU A 778 -22.81 -22.87 -35.89
#